data_1936c5323ac9cfc7ee3915185cbee355
#
_entry.id   1936c5323ac9cfc7ee3915185cbee355
#
_cell.length_a   1.000
_cell.length_b   1.000
_cell.length_c   1.000
_cell.angle_alpha   90.00
_cell.angle_beta   90.00
_cell.angle_gamma   90.00
#
_symmetry.space_group_name_H-M   'P 1'
#
loop_
_entity.id
_entity.type
_entity.pdbx_description
1 polymer ?
#
loop_
_entity_poly.entity_id
_entity_poly.type
_entity_poly.pdbx_seq_one_letter_code
_entity_poly.pdbx_strand_id
1 'polypeptide(L)'
;MSRRGVMMKLLAFLLLALVAKGAPLVVGYERFHADKPSVIGGAVLYSELGCANCHGGSSVAVPKKGPSLGNLASRVDYNWLVEFLKEPEKGRKGSTMPAMMHGMSEEEIKAVMAYLSTLGKGLQLKAARHANAELGSALYHEKGCVACHAPTSDYRGPAGKGAHLASPLAVALPDLSKKTSLVALEHFLLNTNRYRRDGRMPHLELGRDGAINVAAHLLDIQGSDPREAANVTPWPKAKDDQVKRGRALVKKASCASCHELPGLESPKGILLAPKLSTKGHCLTAEPRGGLPRFALTANQRSSLLAYLSRARPMKDDDGSLTLKAMNCYACHDRDGIGGPSLTTDHFFHGDKSLGDSGRLPPPLTGIGHKLRKDWLTGVLAGDKEKRVRPYLQTVMPSYPGQAKGLADCLAEVDAKSDAVALADVTGHDEEGRKLLGTQGGVNCITCHHWGKQQSLGIPGLDISSLDQRLRPEWFRSYLIDPASYRPGTLMPSFWPGGKSSIPEVLDGDSEKQMAAIWGFIAKEKGSPEGFSTRGGRQFNLQPTDRPIVQRTFFSGVGTKAILVGFPGDIHLAYDGGAARPAMVWRGAFFDAYSTWFMRMAPFEKPLSEEVEVFPKVEGERRFRGYELDEQGVPTFLFLESGRVVRERFEVKGGSLRRVLSWKKGSTPKVTHPKGVEAIEERENNRLTVKYRWK
;
A
#
# COMPACT_ATOMS: atom_id res chain seq x y z
N MET A 1 24.06 6.25 33.87
CA MET A 1 24.56 5.72 32.57
C MET A 1 25.78 6.54 32.17
N SER A 2 26.98 5.93 32.09
CA SER A 2 28.25 6.65 31.98
C SER A 2 28.45 7.21 30.57
N ARG A 3 29.08 8.41 30.47
CA ARG A 3 29.45 9.07 29.18
C ARG A 3 30.22 8.16 28.22
N ARG A 4 30.89 7.11 28.70
CA ARG A 4 31.57 6.10 27.90
C ARG A 4 30.62 5.21 27.08
N GLY A 5 29.41 4.91 27.60
CA GLY A 5 28.42 4.08 26.88
C GLY A 5 27.73 4.82 25.72
N VAL A 6 27.59 6.14 25.82
CA VAL A 6 27.02 6.99 24.76
C VAL A 6 28.05 7.22 23.65
N MET A 7 29.33 7.42 24.02
CA MET A 7 30.41 7.61 23.05
C MET A 7 30.73 6.33 22.26
N MET A 8 30.64 5.15 22.89
CA MET A 8 30.81 3.86 22.20
C MET A 8 29.66 3.57 21.24
N LYS A 9 28.42 3.98 21.57
CA LYS A 9 27.27 3.86 20.64
C LYS A 9 27.34 4.87 19.49
N LEU A 10 27.87 6.07 19.70
CA LEU A 10 28.13 7.03 18.63
C LEU A 10 29.29 6.57 17.73
N LEU A 11 30.35 5.97 18.26
CA LEU A 11 31.42 5.39 17.45
C LEU A 11 30.93 4.18 16.63
N ALA A 12 30.06 3.32 17.18
CA ALA A 12 29.44 2.24 16.42
C ALA A 12 28.54 2.77 15.30
N PHE A 13 27.85 3.89 15.49
CA PHE A 13 27.07 4.58 14.46
C PHE A 13 27.93 5.24 13.38
N LEU A 14 29.14 5.74 13.72
CA LEU A 14 30.10 6.29 12.75
C LEU A 14 30.86 5.21 11.98
N LEU A 15 31.05 4.03 12.55
CA LEU A 15 31.66 2.88 11.86
C LEU A 15 30.74 2.22 10.83
N LEU A 16 29.41 2.36 10.94
CA LEU A 16 28.43 1.95 9.91
C LEU A 16 28.46 2.87 8.66
N ALA A 17 29.09 4.03 8.71
CA ALA A 17 29.21 4.96 7.59
C ALA A 17 30.35 4.65 6.60
N LEU A 18 31.16 3.63 6.86
CA LEU A 18 32.16 3.12 5.94
C LEU A 18 31.64 1.87 5.18
N VAL A 19 30.43 1.96 4.62
CA VAL A 19 30.09 1.12 3.47
C VAL A 19 31.09 1.49 2.39
N ALA A 20 32.00 0.59 2.05
CA ALA A 20 32.99 0.81 0.99
C ALA A 20 32.24 1.36 -0.24
N LYS A 21 32.65 2.52 -0.74
CA LYS A 21 32.02 3.18 -1.89
C LYS A 21 31.95 2.15 -3.01
N GLY A 22 30.73 1.67 -3.36
CA GLY A 22 30.51 0.72 -4.44
C GLY A 22 30.10 -0.70 -4.05
N ALA A 23 30.07 -1.07 -2.75
CA ALA A 23 29.65 -2.42 -2.35
C ALA A 23 28.18 -2.69 -2.68
N PRO A 24 27.81 -3.95 -3.09
CA PRO A 24 26.43 -4.32 -3.32
C PRO A 24 25.57 -4.13 -2.07
N LEU A 25 24.43 -3.45 -2.21
CA LEU A 25 23.44 -3.31 -1.12
C LEU A 25 22.44 -4.46 -1.22
N VAL A 26 22.53 -5.40 -0.31
CA VAL A 26 21.56 -6.48 -0.12
C VAL A 26 20.82 -6.22 1.19
N VAL A 27 19.64 -5.62 1.10
CA VAL A 27 18.92 -5.10 2.26
C VAL A 27 18.72 -6.13 3.37
N GLY A 28 18.35 -7.37 3.03
CA GLY A 28 18.21 -8.45 4.01
C GLY A 28 19.53 -8.85 4.69
N TYR A 29 20.66 -8.69 4.01
CA TYR A 29 21.97 -8.88 4.63
C TYR A 29 22.34 -7.70 5.52
N GLU A 30 22.25 -6.48 4.99
CA GLU A 30 22.67 -5.27 5.71
C GLU A 30 21.82 -5.05 6.98
N ARG A 31 20.54 -5.41 6.94
CA ARG A 31 19.63 -5.26 8.07
C ARG A 31 19.89 -6.26 9.21
N PHE A 32 20.30 -7.49 8.89
CA PHE A 32 20.32 -8.59 9.87
C PHE A 32 21.69 -9.24 10.07
N HIS A 33 22.68 -9.00 9.19
CA HIS A 33 23.90 -9.78 9.16
C HIS A 33 25.19 -8.96 8.88
N ALA A 34 25.10 -7.63 8.74
CA ALA A 34 26.26 -6.80 8.37
C ALA A 34 27.31 -6.66 9.47
N ASP A 35 26.89 -6.77 10.75
CA ASP A 35 27.76 -6.54 11.89
C ASP A 35 28.91 -7.55 11.99
N LYS A 36 28.66 -8.82 11.66
CA LYS A 36 29.65 -9.90 11.64
C LYS A 36 29.33 -10.98 10.61
N PRO A 37 30.38 -11.59 10.06
CA PRO A 37 30.21 -12.68 9.10
C PRO A 37 29.36 -13.83 9.69
N SER A 38 28.44 -14.35 8.89
CA SER A 38 27.59 -15.47 9.27
C SER A 38 27.23 -16.34 8.06
N VAL A 39 26.97 -17.62 8.33
CA VAL A 39 26.50 -18.58 7.31
C VAL A 39 25.13 -18.13 6.75
N ILE A 40 24.23 -17.68 7.62
CA ILE A 40 22.88 -17.20 7.23
C ILE A 40 23.02 -15.96 6.32
N GLY A 41 23.86 -14.99 6.73
CA GLY A 41 24.17 -13.82 5.89
C GLY A 41 24.77 -14.22 4.54
N GLY A 42 25.62 -15.22 4.52
CA GLY A 42 26.18 -15.79 3.29
C GLY A 42 25.11 -16.41 2.39
N ALA A 43 24.12 -17.11 2.94
CA ALA A 43 22.99 -17.68 2.19
C ALA A 43 22.14 -16.58 1.53
N VAL A 44 21.84 -15.49 2.27
CA VAL A 44 21.13 -14.32 1.73
C VAL A 44 21.93 -13.67 0.59
N LEU A 45 23.23 -13.43 0.79
CA LEU A 45 24.12 -12.88 -0.24
C LEU A 45 24.21 -13.79 -1.47
N TYR A 46 24.34 -15.10 -1.28
CA TYR A 46 24.40 -16.08 -2.37
C TYR A 46 23.16 -16.02 -3.27
N SER A 47 21.99 -15.90 -2.66
CA SER A 47 20.73 -15.70 -3.39
C SER A 47 20.69 -14.34 -4.10
N GLU A 48 20.97 -13.26 -3.35
CA GLU A 48 20.70 -11.89 -3.82
C GLU A 48 21.78 -11.33 -4.76
N LEU A 49 22.98 -11.90 -4.77
CA LEU A 49 24.00 -11.63 -5.79
C LEU A 49 23.83 -12.52 -7.02
N GLY A 50 22.88 -13.47 -7.00
CA GLY A 50 22.58 -14.35 -8.12
C GLY A 50 23.59 -15.47 -8.32
N CYS A 51 24.37 -15.84 -7.31
CA CYS A 51 25.33 -16.95 -7.40
C CYS A 51 24.65 -18.26 -7.79
N ALA A 52 23.44 -18.49 -7.27
CA ALA A 52 22.61 -19.65 -7.58
C ALA A 52 22.26 -19.80 -9.07
N ASN A 53 22.30 -18.72 -9.85
CA ASN A 53 21.98 -18.76 -11.28
C ASN A 53 23.06 -19.50 -12.10
N CYS A 54 24.30 -19.49 -11.62
CA CYS A 54 25.41 -20.26 -12.24
C CYS A 54 25.69 -21.55 -11.48
N HIS A 55 25.57 -21.54 -10.13
CA HIS A 55 26.05 -22.66 -9.29
C HIS A 55 24.90 -23.53 -8.75
N GLY A 56 23.63 -23.13 -8.93
CA GLY A 56 22.49 -23.84 -8.34
C GLY A 56 22.41 -23.73 -6.82
N GLY A 57 21.55 -24.54 -6.18
CA GLY A 57 21.51 -24.64 -4.72
C GLY A 57 20.95 -23.41 -3.98
N SER A 58 19.96 -22.73 -4.54
CA SER A 58 19.28 -21.62 -3.85
C SER A 58 18.60 -22.11 -2.58
N SER A 59 18.84 -21.39 -1.48
CA SER A 59 18.16 -21.60 -0.20
C SER A 59 16.83 -20.85 -0.08
N VAL A 60 16.48 -20.00 -1.04
CA VAL A 60 15.25 -19.18 -0.99
C VAL A 60 14.22 -19.70 -1.98
N ALA A 61 12.95 -19.56 -1.65
CA ALA A 61 11.82 -20.02 -2.48
C ALA A 61 11.74 -19.30 -3.84
N VAL A 62 12.23 -18.06 -3.91
CA VAL A 62 12.22 -17.24 -5.12
C VAL A 62 13.64 -16.81 -5.48
N PRO A 63 14.32 -17.52 -6.37
CA PRO A 63 15.66 -17.14 -6.82
C PRO A 63 15.67 -15.79 -7.52
N LYS A 64 16.71 -14.98 -7.28
CA LYS A 64 16.86 -13.69 -7.93
C LYS A 64 17.21 -13.85 -9.41
N LYS A 65 16.56 -13.00 -10.22
CA LYS A 65 16.86 -12.85 -11.65
C LYS A 65 17.23 -11.40 -11.97
N GLY A 66 17.97 -11.20 -13.03
CA GLY A 66 18.20 -9.88 -13.59
C GLY A 66 16.93 -9.33 -14.27
N PRO A 67 16.84 -8.00 -14.47
CA PRO A 67 15.71 -7.44 -15.21
C PRO A 67 15.68 -7.95 -16.64
N SER A 68 14.48 -8.01 -17.24
CA SER A 68 14.30 -8.29 -18.66
C SER A 68 15.03 -7.23 -19.51
N LEU A 69 15.81 -7.68 -20.50
CA LEU A 69 16.56 -6.82 -21.40
C LEU A 69 15.79 -6.47 -22.69
N GLY A 70 14.56 -6.94 -22.83
CA GLY A 70 13.72 -6.58 -23.98
C GLY A 70 13.43 -5.08 -24.05
N ASN A 71 13.44 -4.53 -25.28
CA ASN A 71 13.16 -3.13 -25.58
C ASN A 71 14.03 -2.10 -24.83
N LEU A 72 15.29 -2.43 -24.50
CA LEU A 72 16.20 -1.53 -23.79
C LEU A 72 16.36 -0.19 -24.52
N ALA A 73 16.54 -0.21 -25.85
CA ALA A 73 16.74 1.00 -26.64
C ALA A 73 15.57 2.01 -26.59
N SER A 74 14.36 1.57 -26.20
CA SER A 74 13.20 2.45 -26.04
C SER A 74 13.04 3.01 -24.63
N ARG A 75 13.83 2.60 -23.65
CA ARG A 75 13.59 2.95 -22.25
C ARG A 75 14.82 3.27 -21.41
N VAL A 76 16.02 3.07 -21.95
CA VAL A 76 17.27 3.36 -21.26
C VAL A 76 18.18 4.15 -22.18
N ASP A 77 18.78 5.20 -21.66
CA ASP A 77 19.74 6.02 -22.40
C ASP A 77 20.98 5.20 -22.78
N TYR A 78 21.48 5.42 -23.99
CA TYR A 78 22.63 4.68 -24.53
C TYR A 78 23.90 4.90 -23.69
N ASN A 79 24.26 6.14 -23.45
CA ASN A 79 25.50 6.50 -22.77
C ASN A 79 25.48 6.05 -21.31
N TRP A 80 24.34 6.23 -20.63
CA TRP A 80 24.16 5.73 -19.27
C TRP A 80 24.37 4.21 -19.18
N LEU A 81 23.82 3.45 -20.14
CA LEU A 81 23.94 2.00 -20.14
C LEU A 81 25.37 1.54 -20.44
N VAL A 82 26.09 2.21 -21.34
CA VAL A 82 27.52 1.95 -21.61
C VAL A 82 28.32 2.09 -20.32
N GLU A 83 28.17 3.19 -19.59
CA GLU A 83 28.87 3.41 -18.33
C GLU A 83 28.46 2.42 -17.24
N PHE A 84 27.17 2.12 -17.15
CA PHE A 84 26.67 1.12 -16.22
C PHE A 84 27.22 -0.29 -16.48
N LEU A 85 27.39 -0.69 -17.74
CA LEU A 85 27.95 -1.99 -18.09
C LEU A 85 29.47 -2.10 -17.82
N LYS A 86 30.19 -0.99 -17.90
CA LYS A 86 31.57 -0.91 -17.50
C LYS A 86 31.75 -1.10 -15.99
N GLU A 87 31.02 -0.31 -15.22
CA GLU A 87 31.11 -0.24 -13.75
C GLU A 87 29.73 -0.09 -13.10
N PRO A 88 29.00 -1.20 -12.90
CA PRO A 88 27.62 -1.17 -12.37
C PRO A 88 27.49 -0.48 -11.01
N GLU A 89 28.49 -0.54 -10.16
CA GLU A 89 28.55 0.08 -8.85
C GLU A 89 28.68 1.61 -8.93
N LYS A 90 29.30 2.16 -9.97
CA LYS A 90 29.37 3.61 -10.22
C LYS A 90 28.06 4.11 -10.84
N GLY A 91 27.51 3.39 -11.81
CA GLY A 91 26.26 3.75 -12.47
C GLY A 91 25.03 3.66 -11.55
N ARG A 92 25.09 2.78 -10.53
CA ARG A 92 24.07 2.66 -9.49
C ARG A 92 24.73 2.21 -8.18
N LYS A 93 24.81 3.12 -7.22
CA LYS A 93 25.32 2.80 -5.88
C LYS A 93 24.56 1.61 -5.27
N GLY A 94 25.29 0.62 -4.76
CA GLY A 94 24.70 -0.60 -4.20
C GLY A 94 24.17 -1.59 -5.25
N SER A 95 24.61 -1.49 -6.52
CA SER A 95 24.23 -2.45 -7.56
C SER A 95 24.62 -3.87 -7.17
N THR A 96 23.67 -4.81 -7.33
CA THR A 96 23.93 -6.25 -7.17
C THR A 96 24.28 -6.92 -8.51
N MET A 97 24.24 -6.19 -9.62
CA MET A 97 24.80 -6.65 -10.88
C MET A 97 26.32 -6.57 -10.80
N PRO A 98 27.04 -7.68 -11.01
CA PRO A 98 28.51 -7.65 -11.04
C PRO A 98 29.06 -6.98 -12.32
N ALA A 99 30.27 -6.50 -12.27
CA ALA A 99 30.97 -6.03 -13.46
C ALA A 99 31.38 -7.24 -14.33
N MET A 100 30.54 -7.55 -15.31
CA MET A 100 30.77 -8.67 -16.26
C MET A 100 31.66 -8.28 -17.44
N MET A 101 31.78 -6.96 -17.68
CA MET A 101 32.52 -6.42 -18.84
C MET A 101 33.85 -5.79 -18.43
N HIS A 102 34.34 -6.09 -17.22
CA HIS A 102 35.67 -5.64 -16.83
C HIS A 102 36.74 -6.21 -17.79
N GLY A 103 37.63 -5.35 -18.26
CA GLY A 103 38.67 -5.72 -19.23
C GLY A 103 38.19 -5.80 -20.69
N MET A 104 36.93 -5.53 -21.02
CA MET A 104 36.46 -5.38 -22.41
C MET A 104 36.87 -4.02 -22.98
N SER A 105 37.23 -4.00 -24.26
CA SER A 105 37.47 -2.76 -25.00
C SER A 105 36.17 -1.99 -25.27
N GLU A 106 36.29 -0.70 -25.59
CA GLU A 106 35.08 0.12 -25.97
C GLU A 106 34.35 -0.44 -27.20
N GLU A 107 35.12 -0.99 -28.17
CA GLU A 107 34.52 -1.59 -29.37
C GLU A 107 33.76 -2.89 -29.04
N GLU A 108 34.21 -3.65 -28.05
CA GLU A 108 33.46 -4.82 -27.57
C GLU A 108 32.19 -4.42 -26.87
N ILE A 109 32.22 -3.36 -26.04
CA ILE A 109 31.03 -2.83 -25.37
C ILE A 109 30.03 -2.28 -26.40
N LYS A 110 30.51 -1.53 -27.42
CA LYS A 110 29.66 -1.05 -28.54
C LYS A 110 28.99 -2.22 -29.29
N ALA A 111 29.71 -3.32 -29.51
CA ALA A 111 29.15 -4.51 -30.13
C ALA A 111 28.07 -5.16 -29.24
N VAL A 112 28.30 -5.25 -27.91
CA VAL A 112 27.27 -5.70 -26.99
C VAL A 112 26.02 -4.79 -27.04
N MET A 113 26.19 -3.47 -27.04
CA MET A 113 25.11 -2.52 -27.18
C MET A 113 24.33 -2.70 -28.50
N ALA A 114 25.05 -2.94 -29.61
CA ALA A 114 24.44 -3.25 -30.90
C ALA A 114 23.54 -4.50 -30.84
N TYR A 115 23.99 -5.57 -30.16
CA TYR A 115 23.14 -6.74 -29.95
C TYR A 115 21.94 -6.43 -29.04
N LEU A 116 22.13 -5.73 -27.93
CA LEU A 116 21.06 -5.37 -27.00
C LEU A 116 19.98 -4.49 -27.66
N SER A 117 20.34 -3.67 -28.65
CA SER A 117 19.40 -2.85 -29.41
C SER A 117 18.40 -3.67 -30.24
N THR A 118 18.76 -4.92 -30.58
CA THR A 118 17.90 -5.83 -31.37
C THR A 118 16.90 -6.60 -30.48
N LEU A 119 17.00 -6.48 -29.16
CA LEU A 119 16.14 -7.22 -28.24
C LEU A 119 14.77 -6.56 -28.08
N GLY A 120 13.83 -7.01 -28.88
CA GLY A 120 12.45 -6.55 -28.89
C GLY A 120 12.10 -5.70 -30.11
N LYS A 121 10.81 -5.43 -30.28
CA LYS A 121 10.27 -4.70 -31.44
C LYS A 121 10.24 -3.17 -31.26
N GLY A 122 10.83 -2.66 -30.17
CA GLY A 122 10.64 -1.30 -29.72
C GLY A 122 9.30 -1.10 -28.99
N LEU A 123 9.24 -0.09 -28.13
CA LEU A 123 8.00 0.31 -27.45
C LEU A 123 7.42 1.52 -28.14
N GLN A 124 6.15 1.47 -28.46
CA GLN A 124 5.38 2.64 -28.87
C GLN A 124 4.94 3.36 -27.58
N LEU A 125 5.83 4.20 -27.07
CA LEU A 125 5.55 5.03 -25.89
C LEU A 125 4.66 6.19 -26.33
N LYS A 126 3.52 6.37 -25.65
CA LYS A 126 2.62 7.50 -25.91
C LYS A 126 3.23 8.77 -25.33
N ALA A 127 2.97 9.90 -25.96
CA ALA A 127 3.40 11.20 -25.44
C ALA A 127 2.97 11.40 -23.99
N ALA A 128 3.80 12.08 -23.21
CA ALA A 128 3.53 12.41 -21.82
C ALA A 128 2.23 13.24 -21.75
N ARG A 129 1.40 12.90 -20.78
CA ARG A 129 0.23 13.68 -20.40
C ARG A 129 0.63 14.76 -19.40
N HIS A 130 -0.35 15.51 -18.90
CA HIS A 130 -0.12 16.37 -17.74
C HIS A 130 0.37 15.53 -16.57
N ALA A 131 1.58 15.80 -16.12
CA ALA A 131 2.21 15.19 -14.97
C ALA A 131 2.28 16.21 -13.84
N ASN A 132 2.01 15.76 -12.60
CA ASN A 132 2.06 16.59 -11.42
C ASN A 132 3.02 15.95 -10.40
N ALA A 133 4.19 16.58 -10.21
CA ALA A 133 5.22 16.07 -9.31
C ALA A 133 4.80 16.12 -7.83
N GLU A 134 3.96 17.09 -7.43
CA GLU A 134 3.45 17.20 -6.05
C GLU A 134 2.50 16.04 -5.72
N LEU A 135 1.54 15.74 -6.62
CA LEU A 135 0.70 14.54 -6.48
C LEU A 135 1.54 13.25 -6.52
N GLY A 136 2.58 13.24 -7.33
CA GLY A 136 3.55 12.14 -7.38
C GLY A 136 4.29 11.95 -6.07
N SER A 137 4.69 13.05 -5.42
CA SER A 137 5.31 13.04 -4.09
C SER A 137 4.39 12.41 -3.05
N ALA A 138 3.14 12.83 -2.98
CA ALA A 138 2.15 12.24 -2.08
C ALA A 138 2.01 10.73 -2.30
N LEU A 139 1.80 10.31 -3.56
CA LEU A 139 1.68 8.88 -3.89
C LEU A 139 2.94 8.07 -3.54
N TYR A 140 4.13 8.62 -3.81
CA TYR A 140 5.40 7.96 -3.51
C TYR A 140 5.57 7.69 -2.01
N HIS A 141 5.17 8.63 -1.16
CA HIS A 141 5.29 8.48 0.29
C HIS A 141 4.15 7.64 0.91
N GLU A 142 2.93 7.75 0.40
CA GLU A 142 1.75 7.13 1.02
C GLU A 142 1.50 5.69 0.54
N LYS A 143 1.87 5.37 -0.71
CA LYS A 143 1.59 4.03 -1.27
C LYS A 143 2.60 2.96 -0.91
N GLY A 144 3.71 3.32 -0.23
CA GLY A 144 4.69 2.38 0.30
C GLY A 144 6.02 2.31 -0.44
N CYS A 145 6.30 3.19 -1.41
CA CYS A 145 7.62 3.22 -2.08
C CYS A 145 8.75 3.48 -1.07
N VAL A 146 8.49 4.31 -0.07
CA VAL A 146 9.44 4.67 0.99
C VAL A 146 9.78 3.53 1.96
N ALA A 147 9.08 2.41 1.91
CA ALA A 147 9.48 1.21 2.64
C ALA A 147 10.81 0.61 2.10
N CYS A 148 11.09 0.82 0.81
CA CYS A 148 12.27 0.31 0.13
C CYS A 148 13.19 1.40 -0.42
N HIS A 149 12.65 2.58 -0.78
CA HIS A 149 13.39 3.72 -1.33
C HIS A 149 13.42 4.87 -0.33
N ALA A 150 14.46 5.72 -0.42
CA ALA A 150 14.56 6.86 0.48
C ALA A 150 13.39 7.85 0.29
N PRO A 151 12.77 8.35 1.36
CA PRO A 151 11.83 9.47 1.27
C PRO A 151 12.56 10.75 0.86
N THR A 152 11.84 11.72 0.33
CA THR A 152 12.40 13.05 0.05
C THR A 152 12.53 13.86 1.36
N SER A 153 13.59 14.64 1.46
CA SER A 153 13.93 15.37 2.68
C SER A 153 12.94 16.49 3.04
N ASP A 154 12.23 17.01 2.06
CA ASP A 154 11.27 18.11 2.16
C ASP A 154 9.82 17.65 2.34
N TYR A 155 9.54 16.33 2.23
CA TYR A 155 8.17 15.82 2.39
C TYR A 155 7.63 16.11 3.79
N ARG A 156 6.48 16.77 3.81
CA ARG A 156 5.67 17.03 5.01
C ARG A 156 4.38 16.25 4.89
N GLY A 157 4.32 15.11 5.58
CA GLY A 157 3.09 14.29 5.62
C GLY A 157 1.93 15.03 6.29
N PRO A 158 0.73 14.41 6.28
CA PRO A 158 -0.49 14.99 6.88
C PRO A 158 -0.34 15.41 8.35
N ALA A 159 0.63 14.88 9.06
CA ALA A 159 0.93 15.22 10.46
C ALA A 159 1.91 16.40 10.62
N GLY A 160 2.35 17.04 9.53
CA GLY A 160 3.27 18.19 9.58
C GLY A 160 4.66 17.89 10.17
N LYS A 161 5.00 16.64 10.40
CA LYS A 161 6.28 16.25 10.98
C LYS A 161 7.41 16.41 9.97
N GLY A 162 8.52 16.93 10.45
CA GLY A 162 9.67 17.35 9.66
C GLY A 162 10.34 16.26 8.82
N ALA A 163 11.30 16.67 8.02
CA ALA A 163 12.12 15.76 7.21
C ALA A 163 12.71 14.64 8.07
N HIS A 164 12.64 13.44 7.57
CA HIS A 164 13.15 12.25 8.24
C HIS A 164 14.41 11.78 7.55
N LEU A 165 15.35 11.29 8.33
CA LEU A 165 16.58 10.72 7.81
C LEU A 165 16.22 9.50 6.94
N ALA A 166 16.79 9.48 5.73
CA ALA A 166 16.67 8.31 4.87
C ALA A 166 17.17 7.08 5.61
N SER A 167 16.46 5.96 5.49
CA SER A 167 16.96 4.70 6.01
C SER A 167 18.29 4.35 5.31
N PRO A 168 19.36 4.02 6.04
CA PRO A 168 20.60 3.60 5.42
C PRO A 168 20.44 2.33 4.56
N LEU A 169 19.32 1.62 4.76
CA LEU A 169 18.95 0.40 4.03
C LEU A 169 18.05 0.69 2.81
N ALA A 170 17.79 1.96 2.50
CA ALA A 170 17.01 2.31 1.32
C ALA A 170 17.77 1.97 0.04
N VAL A 171 17.07 1.32 -0.89
CA VAL A 171 17.63 1.02 -2.21
C VAL A 171 17.80 2.32 -2.99
N ALA A 172 19.06 2.69 -3.25
CA ALA A 172 19.36 3.92 -3.96
C ALA A 172 18.79 3.89 -5.39
N LEU A 173 18.17 4.97 -5.80
CA LEU A 173 17.83 5.21 -7.19
C LEU A 173 19.07 5.72 -7.93
N PRO A 174 19.29 5.27 -9.18
CA PRO A 174 20.31 5.90 -10.05
C PRO A 174 19.85 7.32 -10.41
N ASP A 175 20.71 8.09 -11.05
CA ASP A 175 20.29 9.33 -11.72
C ASP A 175 19.33 8.97 -12.86
N LEU A 176 18.03 9.08 -12.58
CA LEU A 176 16.98 8.69 -13.52
C LEU A 176 16.90 9.66 -14.71
N SER A 177 17.30 10.91 -14.53
CA SER A 177 17.31 11.92 -15.59
C SER A 177 18.29 11.56 -16.72
N LYS A 178 19.42 10.95 -16.34
CA LYS A 178 20.41 10.43 -17.30
C LYS A 178 20.10 9.03 -17.80
N LYS A 179 19.25 8.28 -17.09
CA LYS A 179 18.99 6.87 -17.37
C LYS A 179 17.81 6.63 -18.29
N THR A 180 16.73 7.39 -18.13
CA THR A 180 15.44 7.07 -18.73
C THR A 180 14.62 8.34 -18.99
N SER A 181 13.56 8.24 -19.80
CA SER A 181 12.62 9.33 -20.03
C SER A 181 11.40 9.24 -19.11
N LEU A 182 10.64 10.34 -19.01
CA LEU A 182 9.38 10.40 -18.26
C LEU A 182 8.41 9.30 -18.71
N VAL A 183 8.19 9.16 -20.01
CA VAL A 183 7.25 8.18 -20.59
C VAL A 183 7.75 6.74 -20.42
N ALA A 184 9.05 6.50 -20.47
CA ALA A 184 9.62 5.17 -20.23
C ALA A 184 9.55 4.79 -18.73
N LEU A 185 9.71 5.76 -17.85
CA LEU A 185 9.55 5.57 -16.40
C LEU A 185 8.09 5.32 -16.01
N GLU A 186 7.13 6.10 -16.59
CA GLU A 186 5.69 5.81 -16.47
C GLU A 186 5.38 4.38 -16.90
N HIS A 187 5.84 3.99 -18.08
CA HIS A 187 5.61 2.64 -18.61
C HIS A 187 6.21 1.53 -17.72
N PHE A 188 7.35 1.79 -17.08
CA PHE A 188 7.93 0.88 -16.10
C PHE A 188 7.07 0.79 -14.83
N LEU A 189 6.63 1.93 -14.27
CA LEU A 189 5.84 1.99 -13.04
C LEU A 189 4.43 1.41 -13.22
N LEU A 190 3.86 1.51 -14.43
CA LEU A 190 2.57 0.88 -14.75
C LEU A 190 2.59 -0.64 -14.65
N ASN A 191 3.72 -1.28 -14.86
CA ASN A 191 3.87 -2.72 -14.67
C ASN A 191 5.35 -3.10 -14.46
N THR A 192 5.83 -2.96 -13.23
CA THR A 192 7.20 -3.29 -12.86
C THR A 192 7.53 -4.76 -13.09
N ASN A 193 6.55 -5.67 -12.92
CA ASN A 193 6.74 -7.12 -13.11
C ASN A 193 7.08 -7.52 -14.55
N ARG A 194 6.73 -6.68 -15.53
CA ARG A 194 7.15 -6.90 -16.93
C ARG A 194 8.66 -6.95 -17.08
N TYR A 195 9.37 -6.16 -16.29
CA TYR A 195 10.84 -6.02 -16.37
C TYR A 195 11.57 -6.59 -15.15
N ARG A 196 10.93 -6.65 -14.00
CA ARG A 196 11.48 -7.15 -12.73
C ARG A 196 10.73 -8.40 -12.29
N ARG A 197 10.85 -9.44 -13.11
CA ARG A 197 10.14 -10.71 -12.92
C ARG A 197 10.56 -11.49 -11.68
N ASP A 198 11.65 -11.09 -11.04
CA ASP A 198 12.12 -11.66 -9.78
C ASP A 198 11.38 -11.12 -8.54
N GLY A 199 10.50 -10.14 -8.70
CA GLY A 199 9.71 -9.54 -7.63
C GLY A 199 10.48 -8.62 -6.68
N ARG A 200 11.81 -8.36 -6.90
CA ARG A 200 12.61 -7.45 -6.03
C ARG A 200 12.21 -5.97 -6.19
N MET A 201 11.56 -5.63 -7.24
CA MET A 201 10.78 -4.40 -7.40
C MET A 201 9.34 -4.82 -7.74
N PRO A 202 8.49 -5.08 -6.74
CA PRO A 202 7.14 -5.56 -6.96
C PRO A 202 6.25 -4.50 -7.58
N HIS A 203 5.07 -4.90 -8.04
CA HIS A 203 4.13 -3.99 -8.68
C HIS A 203 3.20 -3.36 -7.65
N LEU A 204 3.10 -2.02 -7.72
CA LEU A 204 2.08 -1.22 -7.04
C LEU A 204 1.08 -0.72 -8.09
N GLU A 205 -0.20 -0.94 -7.85
CA GLU A 205 -1.26 -0.54 -8.77
C GLU A 205 -1.51 0.96 -8.71
N LEU A 206 -0.68 1.74 -9.39
CA LEU A 206 -0.77 3.20 -9.40
C LEU A 206 -1.81 3.74 -10.38
N GLY A 207 -2.22 2.94 -11.39
CA GLY A 207 -2.94 3.46 -12.54
C GLY A 207 -2.05 4.38 -13.40
N ARG A 208 -2.58 4.85 -14.55
CA ARG A 208 -1.78 5.68 -15.48
C ARG A 208 -1.44 7.04 -14.90
N ASP A 209 -2.41 7.73 -14.31
CA ASP A 209 -2.20 9.07 -13.76
C ASP A 209 -1.27 9.03 -12.54
N GLY A 210 -1.39 8.01 -11.68
CA GLY A 210 -0.48 7.82 -10.56
C GLY A 210 0.94 7.49 -11.00
N ALA A 211 1.10 6.64 -12.02
CA ALA A 211 2.43 6.26 -12.52
C ALA A 211 3.19 7.43 -13.14
N ILE A 212 2.51 8.27 -13.94
CA ILE A 212 3.15 9.45 -14.55
C ILE A 212 3.47 10.52 -13.50
N ASN A 213 2.61 10.73 -12.51
CA ASN A 213 2.85 11.67 -11.43
C ASN A 213 4.07 11.23 -10.57
N VAL A 214 4.16 9.95 -10.20
CA VAL A 214 5.33 9.42 -9.50
C VAL A 214 6.59 9.52 -10.36
N ALA A 215 6.50 9.26 -11.66
CA ALA A 215 7.64 9.42 -12.57
C ALA A 215 8.14 10.87 -12.62
N ALA A 216 7.21 11.84 -12.70
CA ALA A 216 7.52 13.26 -12.66
C ALA A 216 8.19 13.67 -11.35
N HIS A 217 7.66 13.22 -10.20
CA HIS A 217 8.26 13.47 -8.90
C HIS A 217 9.69 12.91 -8.81
N LEU A 218 9.92 11.70 -9.30
CA LEU A 218 11.26 11.06 -9.26
C LEU A 218 12.29 11.79 -10.13
N LEU A 219 11.87 12.46 -11.20
CA LEU A 219 12.73 13.29 -12.03
C LEU A 219 12.96 14.67 -11.40
N ASP A 220 11.92 15.27 -10.84
CA ASP A 220 11.98 16.57 -10.18
C ASP A 220 12.94 16.57 -8.98
N ILE A 221 12.89 15.59 -8.09
CA ILE A 221 13.84 15.45 -6.97
C ILE A 221 15.31 15.32 -7.39
N GLN A 222 15.55 15.07 -8.67
CA GLN A 222 16.89 15.01 -9.27
C GLN A 222 17.25 16.27 -10.06
N GLY A 223 16.41 17.30 -9.97
CA GLY A 223 16.64 18.59 -10.62
C GLY A 223 16.38 18.59 -12.12
N SER A 224 15.58 17.67 -12.63
CA SER A 224 15.25 17.57 -14.07
C SER A 224 13.84 18.06 -14.35
N ASP A 225 13.64 18.90 -15.35
CA ASP A 225 12.30 19.20 -15.87
C ASP A 225 11.71 17.94 -16.51
N PRO A 226 10.54 17.45 -16.07
CA PRO A 226 9.90 16.28 -16.65
C PRO A 226 9.61 16.44 -18.16
N ARG A 227 9.44 17.67 -18.64
CA ARG A 227 9.20 17.96 -20.06
C ARG A 227 10.48 17.78 -20.89
N GLU A 228 11.65 18.14 -20.33
CA GLU A 228 12.96 17.94 -20.95
C GLU A 228 13.35 16.47 -20.95
N ALA A 229 12.96 15.72 -19.90
CA ALA A 229 13.16 14.27 -19.79
C ALA A 229 12.13 13.44 -20.60
N ALA A 230 11.46 14.04 -21.58
CA ALA A 230 10.36 13.39 -22.30
C ALA A 230 10.79 12.19 -23.15
N ASN A 231 12.01 12.18 -23.67
CA ASN A 231 12.47 11.16 -24.62
C ASN A 231 13.84 10.59 -24.24
N VAL A 232 14.01 9.29 -24.44
CA VAL A 232 15.33 8.64 -24.42
C VAL A 232 16.05 8.99 -25.74
N THR A 233 17.35 9.32 -25.63
CA THR A 233 18.20 9.52 -26.82
C THR A 233 18.19 8.27 -27.70
N PRO A 234 17.88 8.39 -29.01
CA PRO A 234 17.89 7.26 -29.92
C PRO A 234 19.23 6.56 -29.95
N TRP A 235 19.22 5.23 -29.87
CA TRP A 235 20.44 4.44 -29.94
C TRP A 235 21.00 4.46 -31.37
N PRO A 236 22.33 4.40 -31.55
CA PRO A 236 22.94 4.28 -32.85
C PRO A 236 22.41 3.06 -33.62
N LYS A 237 22.23 3.20 -34.93
CA LYS A 237 21.80 2.09 -35.78
C LYS A 237 22.88 1.00 -35.76
N ALA A 238 22.48 -0.21 -35.35
CA ALA A 238 23.39 -1.35 -35.26
C ALA A 238 23.73 -1.87 -36.67
N LYS A 239 25.02 -2.30 -36.86
CA LYS A 239 25.47 -3.01 -38.06
C LYS A 239 25.42 -4.51 -37.77
N ASP A 240 25.16 -5.33 -38.80
CA ASP A 240 25.01 -6.79 -38.67
C ASP A 240 26.26 -7.50 -38.10
N ASP A 241 27.43 -7.06 -38.48
CA ASP A 241 28.69 -7.59 -37.95
C ASP A 241 28.88 -7.29 -36.47
N GLN A 242 28.51 -6.07 -36.03
CA GLN A 242 28.51 -5.67 -34.62
C GLN A 242 27.48 -6.48 -33.81
N VAL A 243 26.26 -6.68 -34.35
CA VAL A 243 25.24 -7.51 -33.71
C VAL A 243 25.73 -8.95 -33.51
N LYS A 244 26.30 -9.57 -34.55
CA LYS A 244 26.85 -10.92 -34.46
C LYS A 244 27.96 -11.03 -33.41
N ARG A 245 28.90 -10.06 -33.42
CA ARG A 245 30.00 -9.98 -32.44
C ARG A 245 29.46 -9.76 -31.03
N GLY A 246 28.50 -8.85 -30.87
CA GLY A 246 27.85 -8.56 -29.58
C GLY A 246 27.14 -9.77 -28.98
N ARG A 247 26.43 -10.53 -29.82
CA ARG A 247 25.77 -11.78 -29.39
C ARG A 247 26.80 -12.82 -28.87
N ALA A 248 27.93 -12.95 -29.55
CA ALA A 248 28.99 -13.84 -29.10
C ALA A 248 29.61 -13.41 -27.76
N LEU A 249 29.84 -12.10 -27.56
CA LEU A 249 30.31 -11.51 -26.30
C LEU A 249 29.31 -11.70 -25.14
N VAL A 250 28.04 -11.46 -25.38
CA VAL A 250 26.94 -11.67 -24.40
C VAL A 250 26.88 -13.16 -23.98
N LYS A 251 27.04 -14.09 -24.93
CA LYS A 251 27.14 -15.52 -24.65
C LYS A 251 28.38 -15.84 -23.80
N LYS A 252 29.55 -15.33 -24.17
CA LYS A 252 30.83 -15.51 -23.47
C LYS A 252 30.75 -14.97 -22.02
N ALA A 253 30.14 -13.81 -21.83
CA ALA A 253 29.94 -13.20 -20.51
C ALA A 253 28.79 -13.84 -19.72
N SER A 254 28.15 -14.89 -20.23
CA SER A 254 27.06 -15.63 -19.55
C SER A 254 25.91 -14.78 -19.04
N CYS A 255 25.54 -13.68 -19.74
CA CYS A 255 24.46 -12.78 -19.34
C CYS A 255 23.10 -13.50 -19.21
N ALA A 256 22.89 -14.56 -20.01
CA ALA A 256 21.70 -15.40 -19.96
C ALA A 256 21.53 -16.18 -18.64
N SER A 257 22.57 -16.29 -17.80
CA SER A 257 22.42 -16.90 -16.47
C SER A 257 21.49 -16.09 -15.57
N CYS A 258 21.53 -14.75 -15.68
CA CYS A 258 20.72 -13.86 -14.86
C CYS A 258 19.57 -13.21 -15.63
N HIS A 259 19.78 -12.86 -16.92
CA HIS A 259 18.82 -12.15 -17.75
C HIS A 259 18.12 -13.07 -18.75
N GLU A 260 16.84 -12.87 -18.96
CA GLU A 260 16.13 -13.54 -20.07
C GLU A 260 16.57 -12.93 -21.39
N LEU A 261 17.18 -13.73 -22.24
CA LEU A 261 17.69 -13.36 -23.55
C LEU A 261 17.13 -14.32 -24.62
N PRO A 262 16.35 -13.84 -25.60
CA PRO A 262 15.83 -14.69 -26.66
C PRO A 262 16.94 -15.42 -27.43
N GLY A 263 16.79 -16.73 -27.57
CA GLY A 263 17.74 -17.57 -28.32
C GLY A 263 19.16 -17.72 -27.71
N LEU A 264 19.28 -17.40 -26.41
CA LEU A 264 20.48 -17.73 -25.62
C LEU A 264 20.02 -18.49 -24.38
N GLU A 265 20.54 -19.71 -24.23
CA GLU A 265 20.27 -20.51 -23.05
C GLU A 265 21.21 -20.14 -21.89
N SER A 266 20.72 -20.27 -20.67
CA SER A 266 21.56 -20.23 -19.48
C SER A 266 22.53 -21.40 -19.51
N PRO A 267 23.82 -21.21 -19.22
CA PRO A 267 24.74 -22.34 -19.05
C PRO A 267 24.18 -23.26 -17.95
N LYS A 268 24.26 -24.57 -18.16
CA LYS A 268 23.86 -25.55 -17.15
C LYS A 268 24.68 -25.33 -15.88
N GLY A 269 24.02 -25.38 -14.72
CA GLY A 269 24.61 -25.04 -13.44
C GLY A 269 25.97 -25.73 -13.22
N ILE A 270 26.97 -24.92 -12.94
CA ILE A 270 28.31 -25.40 -12.57
C ILE A 270 28.20 -25.77 -11.09
N LEU A 271 28.35 -27.06 -10.79
CA LEU A 271 28.42 -27.53 -9.41
C LEU A 271 29.50 -26.75 -8.65
N LEU A 272 29.20 -26.28 -7.45
CA LEU A 272 30.19 -25.69 -6.56
C LEU A 272 31.31 -26.69 -6.33
N ALA A 273 32.50 -26.37 -6.80
CA ALA A 273 33.66 -27.15 -6.43
C ALA A 273 33.90 -27.01 -4.93
N PRO A 274 34.06 -28.10 -4.18
CA PRO A 274 34.28 -28.05 -2.73
C PRO A 274 35.59 -27.34 -2.31
N LYS A 275 36.42 -26.99 -3.26
CA LYS A 275 37.67 -26.23 -3.04
C LYS A 275 37.68 -25.00 -3.95
N LEU A 276 37.24 -23.86 -3.44
CA LEU A 276 37.46 -22.58 -4.09
C LEU A 276 38.97 -22.29 -4.10
N SER A 277 39.54 -22.08 -5.29
CA SER A 277 40.89 -21.56 -5.43
C SER A 277 41.03 -20.25 -4.66
N THR A 278 42.17 -20.05 -3.98
CA THR A 278 42.44 -18.79 -3.26
C THR A 278 42.71 -17.61 -4.19
N LYS A 279 42.89 -17.84 -5.50
CA LYS A 279 43.18 -16.79 -6.49
C LYS A 279 42.32 -16.92 -7.75
N GLY A 280 41.90 -15.78 -8.29
CA GLY A 280 41.32 -15.67 -9.62
C GLY A 280 39.84 -16.12 -9.75
N HIS A 281 39.14 -16.40 -8.65
CA HIS A 281 37.69 -16.69 -8.68
C HIS A 281 36.82 -15.44 -8.40
N CYS A 282 35.50 -15.52 -8.61
CA CYS A 282 34.57 -14.37 -8.53
C CYS A 282 34.49 -13.67 -7.16
N LEU A 283 35.00 -14.28 -6.09
CA LEU A 283 35.09 -13.64 -4.76
C LEU A 283 36.41 -12.89 -4.52
N THR A 284 37.35 -12.92 -5.45
CA THR A 284 38.60 -12.13 -5.37
C THR A 284 38.36 -10.70 -5.88
N ALA A 285 39.24 -9.76 -5.51
CA ALA A 285 39.15 -8.39 -6.00
C ALA A 285 39.34 -8.33 -7.53
N GLU A 286 40.25 -9.18 -8.04
CA GLU A 286 40.61 -9.30 -9.46
C GLU A 286 40.33 -10.74 -9.94
N PRO A 287 39.10 -11.07 -10.35
CA PRO A 287 38.75 -12.35 -10.91
C PRO A 287 39.35 -12.51 -12.32
N ARG A 288 39.53 -13.75 -12.76
CA ARG A 288 39.93 -14.04 -14.14
C ARG A 288 38.93 -13.52 -15.15
N GLY A 289 39.36 -13.14 -16.34
CA GLY A 289 38.48 -12.60 -17.39
C GLY A 289 37.30 -13.54 -17.69
N GLY A 290 36.12 -12.97 -17.84
CA GLY A 290 34.84 -13.70 -18.05
C GLY A 290 34.11 -14.14 -16.78
N LEU A 291 34.70 -13.99 -15.59
CA LEU A 291 34.03 -14.20 -14.31
C LEU A 291 33.44 -12.91 -13.77
N PRO A 292 32.33 -12.97 -13.02
CA PRO A 292 31.73 -11.80 -12.41
C PRO A 292 32.64 -11.17 -11.35
N ARG A 293 32.83 -9.85 -11.41
CA ARG A 293 33.54 -9.07 -10.39
C ARG A 293 32.53 -8.36 -9.51
N PHE A 294 32.56 -8.67 -8.20
CA PHE A 294 31.75 -8.02 -7.18
C PHE A 294 32.60 -7.14 -6.26
N ALA A 295 32.21 -5.91 -6.03
CA ALA A 295 32.86 -4.99 -5.07
C ALA A 295 32.47 -5.32 -3.62
N LEU A 296 32.70 -6.56 -3.16
CA LEU A 296 32.26 -7.02 -1.84
C LEU A 296 33.03 -6.37 -0.69
N THR A 297 32.33 -6.03 0.39
CA THR A 297 32.98 -5.71 1.67
C THR A 297 33.70 -6.96 2.24
N ALA A 298 34.59 -6.76 3.20
CA ALA A 298 35.23 -7.87 3.89
C ALA A 298 34.21 -8.80 4.58
N ASN A 299 33.20 -8.22 5.26
CA ASN A 299 32.14 -8.98 5.93
C ASN A 299 31.27 -9.76 4.95
N GLN A 300 30.86 -9.15 3.83
CA GLN A 300 30.10 -9.84 2.78
C GLN A 300 30.88 -11.02 2.21
N ARG A 301 32.17 -10.82 1.90
CA ARG A 301 33.08 -11.87 1.39
C ARG A 301 33.21 -13.01 2.40
N SER A 302 33.47 -12.68 3.67
CA SER A 302 33.64 -13.69 4.73
C SER A 302 32.33 -14.46 4.98
N SER A 303 31.16 -13.81 4.93
CA SER A 303 29.86 -14.47 5.02
C SER A 303 29.62 -15.46 3.87
N LEU A 304 29.92 -15.03 2.63
CA LEU A 304 29.86 -15.92 1.46
C LEU A 304 30.77 -17.12 1.59
N LEU A 305 32.03 -16.94 2.01
CA LEU A 305 32.97 -18.04 2.25
C LEU A 305 32.47 -18.99 3.33
N ALA A 306 31.91 -18.47 4.44
CA ALA A 306 31.34 -19.30 5.48
C ALA A 306 30.15 -20.13 4.99
N TYR A 307 29.30 -19.58 4.12
CA TYR A 307 28.21 -20.33 3.50
C TYR A 307 28.73 -21.40 2.52
N LEU A 308 29.67 -21.03 1.66
CA LEU A 308 30.21 -21.91 0.63
C LEU A 308 31.07 -23.04 1.17
N SER A 309 31.57 -22.93 2.41
CA SER A 309 32.31 -24.03 3.09
C SER A 309 31.39 -25.19 3.51
N ARG A 310 30.08 -25.06 3.41
CA ARG A 310 29.11 -26.11 3.73
C ARG A 310 29.04 -27.15 2.64
N ALA A 311 28.86 -28.40 3.04
CA ALA A 311 28.74 -29.52 2.08
C ALA A 311 27.40 -29.49 1.31
N ARG A 312 26.37 -28.83 1.85
CA ARG A 312 25.02 -28.71 1.24
C ARG A 312 24.46 -27.30 1.43
N PRO A 313 23.60 -26.82 0.51
CA PRO A 313 22.82 -25.60 0.70
C PRO A 313 22.03 -25.63 2.01
N MET A 314 21.81 -24.47 2.62
CA MET A 314 20.89 -24.35 3.75
C MET A 314 19.48 -24.58 3.27
N LYS A 315 18.65 -25.20 4.13
CA LYS A 315 17.21 -25.20 3.96
C LYS A 315 16.62 -23.95 4.63
N ASP A 316 15.56 -23.40 4.08
CA ASP A 316 14.83 -22.26 4.64
C ASP A 316 13.71 -22.77 5.57
N ASP A 317 14.11 -23.40 6.68
CA ASP A 317 13.19 -24.15 7.55
C ASP A 317 12.13 -23.25 8.24
N ASP A 318 12.41 -21.95 8.39
CA ASP A 318 11.52 -20.96 9.01
C ASP A 318 11.02 -19.88 8.02
N GLY A 319 11.36 -19.99 6.75
CA GLY A 319 11.01 -19.02 5.71
C GLY A 319 11.76 -17.68 5.81
N SER A 320 12.63 -17.52 6.82
CA SER A 320 13.30 -16.24 7.09
C SER A 320 14.27 -15.81 6.01
N LEU A 321 14.92 -16.76 5.34
CA LEU A 321 15.82 -16.46 4.21
C LEU A 321 15.04 -15.87 3.03
N THR A 322 13.91 -16.47 2.70
CA THR A 322 13.01 -15.99 1.63
C THR A 322 12.47 -14.60 1.96
N LEU A 323 11.99 -14.37 3.19
CA LEU A 323 11.47 -13.08 3.63
C LEU A 323 12.54 -11.98 3.63
N LYS A 324 13.80 -12.31 4.01
CA LYS A 324 14.94 -11.39 3.93
C LYS A 324 15.29 -11.06 2.48
N ALA A 325 15.37 -12.08 1.62
CA ALA A 325 15.66 -11.91 0.21
C ALA A 325 14.62 -11.06 -0.53
N MET A 326 13.33 -11.28 -0.24
CA MET A 326 12.21 -10.53 -0.81
C MET A 326 11.96 -9.18 -0.11
N ASN A 327 12.71 -8.87 0.95
CA ASN A 327 12.56 -7.66 1.76
C ASN A 327 11.16 -7.48 2.38
N CYS A 328 10.46 -8.56 2.69
CA CYS A 328 9.14 -8.52 3.33
C CYS A 328 9.19 -7.83 4.71
N TYR A 329 10.32 -7.96 5.39
CA TYR A 329 10.60 -7.31 6.68
C TYR A 329 10.67 -5.78 6.65
N ALA A 330 10.64 -5.16 5.46
CA ALA A 330 10.54 -3.71 5.35
C ALA A 330 9.17 -3.19 5.84
N CYS A 331 8.13 -4.01 5.70
CA CYS A 331 6.74 -3.68 6.03
C CYS A 331 6.14 -4.60 7.09
N HIS A 332 6.54 -5.86 7.11
CA HIS A 332 5.95 -6.88 7.97
C HIS A 332 6.89 -7.29 9.11
N ASP A 333 6.32 -7.46 10.27
CA ASP A 333 6.94 -8.19 11.39
C ASP A 333 6.68 -9.70 11.25
N ARG A 334 7.64 -10.52 11.65
CA ARG A 334 7.46 -11.95 11.89
C ARG A 334 8.31 -12.36 13.08
N ASP A 335 7.68 -12.94 14.09
CA ASP A 335 8.33 -13.42 15.31
C ASP A 335 9.15 -12.34 16.03
N GLY A 336 8.63 -11.11 16.05
CA GLY A 336 9.28 -9.94 16.65
C GLY A 336 10.44 -9.36 15.83
N ILE A 337 10.64 -9.82 14.61
CA ILE A 337 11.71 -9.36 13.70
C ILE A 337 11.11 -8.62 12.50
N GLY A 338 11.66 -7.48 12.14
CA GLY A 338 11.24 -6.70 10.98
C GLY A 338 10.20 -5.63 11.31
N GLY A 339 9.30 -5.38 10.36
CA GLY A 339 8.34 -4.28 10.41
C GLY A 339 8.94 -2.93 10.00
N PRO A 340 8.12 -1.87 9.88
CA PRO A 340 8.58 -0.54 9.57
C PRO A 340 9.65 -0.06 10.55
N SER A 341 10.72 0.54 10.04
CA SER A 341 11.74 1.13 10.89
C SER A 341 11.23 2.41 11.55
N LEU A 342 11.86 2.85 12.63
CA LEU A 342 11.52 4.12 13.29
C LEU A 342 11.53 5.33 12.34
N THR A 343 12.34 5.27 11.27
CA THR A 343 12.43 6.31 10.25
C THR A 343 11.32 6.24 9.20
N THR A 344 10.65 5.09 9.06
CA THR A 344 9.60 4.87 8.04
C THR A 344 8.22 4.64 8.64
N ASP A 345 8.11 4.36 9.94
CA ASP A 345 6.84 4.05 10.62
C ASP A 345 5.74 5.10 10.39
N HIS A 346 6.12 6.39 10.43
CA HIS A 346 5.20 7.50 10.28
C HIS A 346 4.61 7.66 8.86
N PHE A 347 5.12 6.94 7.85
CA PHE A 347 4.52 6.90 6.52
C PHE A 347 3.36 5.89 6.41
N PHE A 348 3.18 5.04 7.42
CA PHE A 348 2.08 4.09 7.44
C PHE A 348 0.86 4.74 8.11
N HIS A 349 -0.16 5.00 7.31
CA HIS A 349 -1.40 5.64 7.73
C HIS A 349 -2.60 4.71 7.51
N GLY A 350 -3.66 4.97 8.27
CA GLY A 350 -4.90 4.22 8.18
C GLY A 350 -5.94 4.71 9.17
N ASP A 351 -6.80 3.82 9.66
CA ASP A 351 -7.84 4.15 10.61
C ASP A 351 -7.30 4.24 12.04
N LYS A 352 -7.38 5.45 12.61
CA LYS A 352 -6.85 5.73 13.96
C LYS A 352 -7.61 5.00 15.08
N SER A 353 -8.88 4.64 14.87
CA SER A 353 -9.71 3.94 15.86
C SER A 353 -9.22 2.52 16.13
N LEU A 354 -8.48 1.94 15.17
CA LEU A 354 -7.90 0.60 15.26
C LEU A 354 -6.45 0.60 15.76
N GLY A 355 -5.90 1.76 16.16
CA GLY A 355 -4.52 1.89 16.58
C GLY A 355 -3.53 1.41 15.52
N ASP A 356 -2.44 0.76 15.93
CA ASP A 356 -1.44 0.20 15.01
C ASP A 356 -2.01 -0.87 14.07
N SER A 357 -3.07 -1.56 14.49
CA SER A 357 -3.79 -2.51 13.64
C SER A 357 -4.46 -1.88 12.44
N GLY A 358 -4.81 -0.59 12.55
CA GLY A 358 -5.45 0.19 11.49
C GLY A 358 -4.48 0.82 10.49
N ARG A 359 -3.18 0.87 10.79
CA ARG A 359 -2.19 1.57 9.97
C ARG A 359 -1.00 0.69 9.54
N LEU A 360 -0.57 -0.27 10.36
CA LEU A 360 0.58 -1.11 10.04
C LEU A 360 0.17 -2.36 9.25
N PRO A 361 1.05 -2.84 8.36
CA PRO A 361 0.89 -4.15 7.73
C PRO A 361 0.75 -5.27 8.78
N PRO A 362 -0.03 -6.33 8.48
CA PRO A 362 -0.22 -7.41 9.45
C PRO A 362 1.09 -8.18 9.69
N PRO A 363 1.31 -8.73 10.91
CA PRO A 363 2.42 -9.64 11.16
C PRO A 363 2.29 -10.90 10.30
N LEU A 364 3.45 -11.46 9.93
CA LEU A 364 3.53 -12.70 9.16
C LEU A 364 3.75 -13.94 10.04
N THR A 365 3.85 -13.79 11.36
CA THR A 365 3.95 -14.91 12.31
C THR A 365 2.78 -15.87 12.12
N GLY A 366 3.07 -17.11 11.77
CA GLY A 366 2.08 -18.16 11.55
C GLY A 366 1.10 -17.87 10.39
N ILE A 367 1.44 -17.04 9.43
CA ILE A 367 0.52 -16.64 8.34
C ILE A 367 0.09 -17.81 7.47
N GLY A 368 0.96 -18.79 7.25
CA GLY A 368 0.65 -20.01 6.48
C GLY A 368 -0.24 -20.99 7.24
N HIS A 369 -0.21 -20.97 8.59
CA HIS A 369 -1.18 -21.67 9.43
C HIS A 369 -2.52 -20.93 9.50
N LYS A 370 -2.50 -19.60 9.41
CA LYS A 370 -3.69 -18.74 9.48
C LYS A 370 -4.53 -18.78 8.24
N LEU A 371 -3.93 -18.56 7.07
CA LEU A 371 -4.64 -18.39 5.81
C LEU A 371 -4.72 -19.68 5.02
N ARG A 372 -5.81 -19.86 4.30
CA ARG A 372 -5.89 -20.87 3.23
C ARG A 372 -4.86 -20.53 2.15
N LYS A 373 -4.18 -21.52 1.63
CA LYS A 373 -3.08 -21.32 0.67
C LYS A 373 -3.52 -20.59 -0.59
N ASP A 374 -4.72 -20.90 -1.10
CA ASP A 374 -5.27 -20.25 -2.29
C ASP A 374 -5.58 -18.76 -2.04
N TRP A 375 -6.09 -18.46 -0.84
CA TRP A 375 -6.28 -17.08 -0.43
C TRP A 375 -4.95 -16.33 -0.33
N LEU A 376 -3.95 -16.91 0.33
CA LEU A 376 -2.61 -16.32 0.46
C LEU A 376 -1.97 -16.10 -0.91
N THR A 377 -2.10 -17.07 -1.83
CA THR A 377 -1.63 -16.96 -3.21
C THR A 377 -2.29 -15.77 -3.92
N GLY A 378 -3.60 -15.62 -3.80
CA GLY A 378 -4.32 -14.50 -4.40
C GLY A 378 -3.91 -13.14 -3.82
N VAL A 379 -3.75 -13.03 -2.49
CA VAL A 379 -3.23 -11.79 -1.85
C VAL A 379 -1.86 -11.42 -2.41
N LEU A 380 -0.96 -12.40 -2.51
CA LEU A 380 0.39 -12.19 -3.06
C LEU A 380 0.37 -11.87 -4.56
N ALA A 381 -0.57 -12.44 -5.31
CA ALA A 381 -0.75 -12.13 -6.73
C ALA A 381 -1.34 -10.72 -6.98
N GLY A 382 -1.91 -10.08 -5.96
CA GLY A 382 -2.51 -8.75 -6.07
C GLY A 382 -4.01 -8.78 -6.38
N ASP A 383 -4.70 -9.87 -6.05
CA ASP A 383 -6.15 -9.96 -6.17
C ASP A 383 -6.83 -8.93 -5.25
N LYS A 384 -7.58 -8.01 -5.84
CA LYS A 384 -8.22 -6.91 -5.12
C LYS A 384 -9.32 -7.37 -4.18
N GLU A 385 -10.03 -8.41 -4.54
CA GLU A 385 -11.13 -8.96 -3.73
C GLU A 385 -10.61 -9.61 -2.43
N LYS A 386 -9.33 -10.01 -2.42
CA LYS A 386 -8.66 -10.57 -1.25
C LYS A 386 -8.00 -9.53 -0.35
N ARG A 387 -8.12 -8.25 -0.67
CA ARG A 387 -7.63 -7.12 0.15
C ARG A 387 -8.68 -6.73 1.19
N VAL A 388 -8.65 -7.35 2.34
CA VAL A 388 -9.65 -7.21 3.41
C VAL A 388 -9.45 -6.01 4.34
N ARG A 389 -8.49 -5.12 4.06
CA ARG A 389 -8.16 -3.94 4.89
C ARG A 389 -8.23 -2.66 4.08
N PRO A 390 -9.43 -2.18 3.71
CA PRO A 390 -9.59 -1.00 2.84
C PRO A 390 -9.13 0.31 3.50
N TYR A 391 -9.01 0.33 4.82
CA TYR A 391 -8.56 1.48 5.60
C TYR A 391 -7.04 1.70 5.56
N LEU A 392 -6.23 0.73 5.09
CA LEU A 392 -4.80 0.92 4.93
C LEU A 392 -4.51 1.74 3.67
N GLN A 393 -3.79 2.85 3.83
CA GLN A 393 -3.35 3.69 2.71
C GLN A 393 -2.14 3.09 2.00
N THR A 394 -1.22 2.51 2.75
CA THR A 394 -0.10 1.75 2.20
C THR A 394 -0.60 0.47 1.57
N VAL A 395 -0.31 0.31 0.29
CA VAL A 395 -0.76 -0.84 -0.50
C VAL A 395 0.28 -1.95 -0.46
N MET A 396 -0.15 -3.17 -0.12
CA MET A 396 0.71 -4.33 -0.30
C MET A 396 1.00 -4.53 -1.79
N PRO A 397 2.27 -4.54 -2.21
CA PRO A 397 2.61 -4.76 -3.61
C PRO A 397 2.28 -6.19 -4.06
N SER A 398 2.11 -6.37 -5.36
CA SER A 398 1.79 -7.67 -5.96
C SER A 398 3.02 -8.38 -6.54
N TYR A 399 3.01 -9.71 -6.42
CA TYR A 399 4.07 -10.63 -6.84
C TYR A 399 3.50 -11.76 -7.73
N PRO A 400 2.80 -11.46 -8.84
CA PRO A 400 2.02 -12.49 -9.56
C PRO A 400 2.86 -13.68 -10.04
N GLY A 401 4.11 -13.46 -10.45
CA GLY A 401 5.01 -14.52 -10.89
C GLY A 401 5.63 -15.35 -9.75
N GLN A 402 5.57 -14.86 -8.50
CA GLN A 402 6.19 -15.49 -7.32
C GLN A 402 5.15 -15.96 -6.30
N ALA A 403 3.90 -15.54 -6.46
CA ALA A 403 2.83 -15.74 -5.48
C ALA A 403 2.70 -17.18 -5.01
N LYS A 404 2.70 -18.13 -5.95
CA LYS A 404 2.60 -19.56 -5.61
C LYS A 404 3.80 -20.03 -4.78
N GLY A 405 5.03 -19.73 -5.21
CA GLY A 405 6.24 -20.16 -4.49
C GLY A 405 6.35 -19.56 -3.10
N LEU A 406 5.94 -18.30 -2.94
CA LEU A 406 5.90 -17.63 -1.63
C LEU A 406 4.80 -18.22 -0.72
N ALA A 407 3.62 -18.50 -1.28
CA ALA A 407 2.52 -19.11 -0.53
C ALA A 407 2.84 -20.55 -0.11
N ASP A 408 3.46 -21.33 -0.99
CA ASP A 408 3.91 -22.70 -0.69
C ASP A 408 4.96 -22.68 0.44
N CYS A 409 5.96 -21.81 0.35
CA CYS A 409 6.98 -21.64 1.39
C CYS A 409 6.36 -21.29 2.75
N LEU A 410 5.51 -20.26 2.81
CA LEU A 410 4.87 -19.84 4.06
C LEU A 410 3.92 -20.91 4.63
N ALA A 411 3.19 -21.62 3.77
CA ALA A 411 2.30 -22.70 4.20
C ALA A 411 3.10 -23.91 4.75
N GLU A 412 4.26 -24.22 4.17
CA GLU A 412 5.12 -25.31 4.62
C GLU A 412 5.78 -24.98 5.99
N VAL A 413 6.37 -23.79 6.11
CA VAL A 413 7.10 -23.42 7.33
C VAL A 413 6.19 -23.16 8.54
N ASP A 414 4.92 -22.80 8.30
CA ASP A 414 3.92 -22.57 9.34
C ASP A 414 2.97 -23.76 9.56
N ALA A 415 3.25 -24.91 8.93
CA ALA A 415 2.44 -26.11 9.13
C ALA A 415 2.52 -26.58 10.60
N LYS A 416 1.35 -26.78 11.22
CA LYS A 416 1.25 -27.33 12.59
C LYS A 416 0.65 -28.71 12.54
N SER A 417 1.36 -29.68 13.08
CA SER A 417 0.91 -31.08 13.18
C SER A 417 -0.09 -31.34 14.31
N ASP A 418 -0.14 -30.43 15.28
CA ASP A 418 -0.95 -30.48 16.49
C ASP A 418 -2.20 -29.58 16.44
N ALA A 419 -2.56 -29.12 15.25
CA ALA A 419 -3.74 -28.28 15.05
C ALA A 419 -5.02 -29.03 15.38
N VAL A 420 -5.78 -28.52 16.34
CA VAL A 420 -7.06 -29.10 16.77
C VAL A 420 -8.15 -28.64 15.78
N ALA A 421 -8.81 -29.60 15.15
CA ALA A 421 -9.93 -29.31 14.24
C ALA A 421 -11.14 -28.75 15.00
N LEU A 422 -11.99 -27.99 14.30
CA LEU A 422 -13.29 -27.60 14.85
C LEU A 422 -14.18 -28.86 14.98
N ALA A 423 -15.03 -28.85 15.99
CA ALA A 423 -16.05 -29.89 16.16
C ALA A 423 -17.02 -29.93 14.96
N ASP A 424 -17.58 -31.07 14.67
CA ASP A 424 -18.69 -31.16 13.71
C ASP A 424 -19.98 -30.74 14.40
N VAL A 425 -20.63 -29.69 13.87
CA VAL A 425 -21.88 -29.13 14.41
C VAL A 425 -22.90 -28.92 13.27
N THR A 426 -23.08 -29.89 12.43
CA THR A 426 -24.12 -29.84 11.42
C THR A 426 -25.48 -29.54 12.04
N GLY A 427 -26.16 -28.51 11.57
CA GLY A 427 -27.51 -28.14 12.01
C GLY A 427 -27.62 -27.02 13.07
N HIS A 428 -26.50 -26.45 13.53
CA HIS A 428 -26.47 -25.37 14.53
C HIS A 428 -26.27 -23.97 13.93
N ASP A 429 -26.88 -23.71 12.79
CA ASP A 429 -26.74 -22.43 12.07
C ASP A 429 -27.38 -21.26 12.85
N GLU A 430 -28.51 -21.51 13.51
CA GLU A 430 -29.21 -20.47 14.29
C GLU A 430 -28.42 -20.08 15.54
N GLU A 431 -27.81 -21.06 16.22
CA GLU A 431 -26.91 -20.79 17.34
C GLU A 431 -25.68 -20.00 16.89
N GLY A 432 -25.11 -20.33 15.71
CA GLY A 432 -24.03 -19.56 15.11
C GLY A 432 -24.43 -18.12 14.78
N ARG A 433 -25.62 -17.94 14.22
CA ARG A 433 -26.23 -16.63 13.94
C ARG A 433 -26.43 -15.80 15.21
N LYS A 434 -26.97 -16.41 16.26
CA LYS A 434 -27.16 -15.80 17.58
C LYS A 434 -25.83 -15.44 18.24
N LEU A 435 -24.86 -16.36 18.23
CA LEU A 435 -23.53 -16.13 18.84
C LEU A 435 -22.78 -14.95 18.23
N LEU A 436 -22.87 -14.74 16.93
CA LEU A 436 -22.26 -13.56 16.26
C LEU A 436 -22.97 -12.26 16.63
N GLY A 437 -24.23 -12.33 17.02
CA GLY A 437 -25.12 -11.20 17.25
C GLY A 437 -25.00 -10.53 18.62
N THR A 438 -25.84 -9.50 18.82
CA THR A 438 -25.90 -8.70 20.07
C THR A 438 -27.02 -9.15 21.00
N GLN A 439 -27.91 -10.04 20.57
CA GLN A 439 -29.06 -10.52 21.36
C GLN A 439 -28.74 -11.87 22.02
N GLY A 440 -27.97 -11.85 23.11
CA GLY A 440 -27.52 -13.05 23.81
C GLY A 440 -26.36 -13.79 23.11
N GLY A 441 -25.62 -13.10 22.27
CA GLY A 441 -24.40 -13.57 21.62
C GLY A 441 -23.14 -12.91 22.17
N VAL A 442 -21.99 -13.20 21.54
CA VAL A 442 -20.68 -12.64 21.91
C VAL A 442 -20.38 -11.29 21.25
N ASN A 443 -21.35 -10.67 20.60
CA ASN A 443 -21.30 -9.31 20.06
C ASN A 443 -20.25 -9.08 18.97
N CYS A 444 -19.91 -10.05 18.13
CA CYS A 444 -18.91 -9.91 17.06
C CYS A 444 -19.22 -8.73 16.11
N ILE A 445 -20.50 -8.52 15.77
CA ILE A 445 -20.98 -7.46 14.87
C ILE A 445 -20.83 -6.04 15.44
N THR A 446 -20.54 -5.90 16.73
CA THR A 446 -20.19 -4.60 17.30
C THR A 446 -18.88 -4.06 16.73
N CYS A 447 -17.96 -4.95 16.39
CA CYS A 447 -16.64 -4.59 15.87
C CYS A 447 -16.42 -5.05 14.41
N HIS A 448 -17.19 -5.99 13.89
CA HIS A 448 -16.98 -6.59 12.58
C HIS A 448 -18.10 -6.28 11.60
N HIS A 449 -17.72 -5.97 10.35
CA HIS A 449 -18.69 -5.88 9.25
C HIS A 449 -19.20 -7.27 8.87
N TRP A 450 -20.37 -7.31 8.25
CA TRP A 450 -20.97 -8.49 7.65
C TRP A 450 -21.41 -8.18 6.22
N GLY A 451 -20.58 -8.51 5.26
CA GLY A 451 -20.80 -8.14 3.86
C GLY A 451 -20.95 -6.62 3.69
N LYS A 452 -22.10 -6.20 3.19
CA LYS A 452 -22.41 -4.76 3.03
C LYS A 452 -22.86 -4.07 4.32
N GLN A 453 -23.18 -4.83 5.37
CA GLN A 453 -23.59 -4.29 6.65
C GLN A 453 -22.36 -3.86 7.46
N GLN A 454 -22.33 -2.59 7.84
CA GLN A 454 -21.24 -2.06 8.66
C GLN A 454 -21.38 -2.54 10.11
N SER A 455 -20.27 -2.71 10.79
CA SER A 455 -20.24 -2.96 12.24
C SER A 455 -21.01 -1.89 13.00
N LEU A 456 -21.54 -2.26 14.15
CA LEU A 456 -22.33 -1.34 14.98
C LEU A 456 -21.46 -0.31 15.73
N GLY A 457 -20.14 -0.44 15.71
CA GLY A 457 -19.21 0.44 16.42
C GLY A 457 -17.85 0.52 15.71
N ILE A 458 -16.85 -0.20 16.18
CA ILE A 458 -15.48 -0.17 15.62
C ILE A 458 -15.46 -0.78 14.20
N PRO A 459 -14.83 -0.14 13.20
CA PRO A 459 -14.82 -0.64 11.82
C PRO A 459 -13.77 -1.77 11.63
N GLY A 460 -14.00 -2.92 12.26
CA GLY A 460 -13.17 -4.11 12.09
C GLY A 460 -13.33 -4.74 10.71
N LEU A 461 -12.64 -5.87 10.50
CA LEU A 461 -12.72 -6.60 9.23
C LEU A 461 -14.12 -7.17 9.00
N ASP A 462 -14.48 -7.30 7.74
CA ASP A 462 -15.64 -8.11 7.35
C ASP A 462 -15.37 -9.59 7.66
N ILE A 463 -16.31 -10.22 8.35
CA ILE A 463 -16.24 -11.60 8.77
C ILE A 463 -17.18 -12.53 8.02
N SER A 464 -17.99 -12.04 7.09
CA SER A 464 -18.97 -12.84 6.34
C SER A 464 -18.36 -13.90 5.41
N SER A 465 -17.06 -13.78 5.11
CA SER A 465 -16.31 -14.71 4.22
C SER A 465 -15.03 -15.23 4.88
N LEU A 466 -15.03 -15.38 6.21
CA LEU A 466 -13.85 -15.88 6.92
C LEU A 466 -13.47 -17.31 6.50
N ASP A 467 -14.43 -18.16 6.19
CA ASP A 467 -14.27 -19.55 5.74
C ASP A 467 -13.45 -19.66 4.47
N GLN A 468 -13.57 -18.70 3.56
CA GLN A 468 -12.78 -18.64 2.32
C GLN A 468 -11.33 -18.24 2.57
N ARG A 469 -11.09 -17.50 3.66
CA ARG A 469 -9.80 -16.87 3.98
C ARG A 469 -8.99 -17.65 5.00
N LEU A 470 -9.64 -18.04 6.10
CA LEU A 470 -8.97 -18.62 7.25
C LEU A 470 -9.01 -20.16 7.22
N ARG A 471 -8.08 -20.76 7.95
CA ARG A 471 -8.16 -22.16 8.31
C ARG A 471 -9.00 -22.31 9.58
N PRO A 472 -9.88 -23.31 9.67
CA PRO A 472 -10.78 -23.49 10.82
C PRO A 472 -10.01 -23.74 12.13
N GLU A 473 -8.87 -24.42 12.07
CA GLU A 473 -8.04 -24.71 13.24
C GLU A 473 -7.42 -23.41 13.81
N TRP A 474 -6.99 -22.53 12.91
CA TRP A 474 -6.47 -21.22 13.34
C TRP A 474 -7.58 -20.34 13.90
N PHE A 475 -8.76 -20.34 13.28
CA PHE A 475 -9.93 -19.59 13.75
C PHE A 475 -10.29 -19.98 15.19
N ARG A 476 -10.41 -21.29 15.48
CA ARG A 476 -10.63 -21.82 16.82
C ARG A 476 -9.59 -21.28 17.82
N SER A 477 -8.33 -21.48 17.53
CA SER A 477 -7.23 -21.11 18.44
C SER A 477 -7.19 -19.61 18.70
N TYR A 478 -7.47 -18.80 17.66
CA TYR A 478 -7.52 -17.35 17.77
C TYR A 478 -8.69 -16.85 18.62
N LEU A 479 -9.85 -17.47 18.56
CA LEU A 479 -11.01 -17.09 19.38
C LEU A 479 -10.77 -17.37 20.87
N ILE A 480 -10.01 -18.39 21.20
CA ILE A 480 -9.66 -18.74 22.60
C ILE A 480 -8.70 -17.71 23.18
N ASP A 481 -7.65 -17.36 22.46
CA ASP A 481 -6.62 -16.42 22.95
C ASP A 481 -6.14 -15.49 21.82
N PRO A 482 -6.90 -14.43 21.48
CA PRO A 482 -6.51 -13.48 20.45
C PRO A 482 -5.19 -12.75 20.73
N ALA A 483 -4.89 -12.50 22.01
CA ALA A 483 -3.74 -11.71 22.41
C ALA A 483 -2.41 -12.45 22.18
N SER A 484 -2.38 -13.78 22.32
CA SER A 484 -1.19 -14.59 22.02
C SER A 484 -0.82 -14.56 20.52
N TYR A 485 -1.83 -14.48 19.66
CA TYR A 485 -1.62 -14.38 18.20
C TYR A 485 -1.36 -12.96 17.71
N ARG A 486 -1.85 -11.98 18.44
CA ARG A 486 -1.69 -10.56 18.11
C ARG A 486 -1.64 -9.70 19.36
N PRO A 487 -0.46 -9.52 19.95
CA PRO A 487 -0.28 -8.62 21.09
C PRO A 487 -0.82 -7.22 20.77
N GLY A 488 -1.59 -6.65 21.69
CA GLY A 488 -2.24 -5.34 21.50
C GLY A 488 -3.51 -5.36 20.64
N THR A 489 -4.08 -6.53 20.31
CA THR A 489 -5.38 -6.62 19.67
C THR A 489 -6.49 -6.03 20.55
N LEU A 490 -7.45 -5.36 19.91
CA LEU A 490 -8.68 -4.90 20.58
C LEU A 490 -9.72 -6.02 20.72
N MET A 491 -9.52 -7.16 20.05
CA MET A 491 -10.44 -8.28 20.12
C MET A 491 -10.29 -9.01 21.47
N PRO A 492 -11.35 -9.08 22.29
CA PRO A 492 -11.31 -9.80 23.56
C PRO A 492 -11.38 -11.32 23.33
N SER A 493 -10.97 -12.10 24.33
CA SER A 493 -11.31 -13.52 24.39
C SER A 493 -12.73 -13.69 24.92
N PHE A 494 -13.58 -14.42 24.21
CA PHE A 494 -14.92 -14.80 24.63
C PHE A 494 -14.95 -16.20 25.26
N TRP A 495 -13.88 -16.94 25.10
CA TRP A 495 -13.68 -18.28 25.68
C TRP A 495 -12.37 -18.34 26.50
N PRO A 496 -12.23 -17.51 27.54
CA PRO A 496 -10.99 -17.47 28.32
C PRO A 496 -10.69 -18.82 28.97
N GLY A 497 -9.51 -19.36 28.72
CA GLY A 497 -9.12 -20.70 29.15
C GLY A 497 -10.00 -21.81 28.57
N GLY A 498 -10.64 -21.58 27.43
CA GLY A 498 -11.52 -22.53 26.76
C GLY A 498 -12.92 -22.64 27.38
N LYS A 499 -13.31 -21.73 28.28
CA LYS A 499 -14.64 -21.72 28.92
C LYS A 499 -15.55 -20.69 28.25
N SER A 500 -16.79 -21.08 27.97
CA SER A 500 -17.77 -20.19 27.41
C SER A 500 -18.20 -19.09 28.39
N SER A 501 -18.35 -17.87 27.86
CA SER A 501 -19.00 -16.74 28.55
C SER A 501 -20.52 -16.73 28.40
N ILE A 502 -21.08 -17.62 27.57
CA ILE A 502 -22.52 -17.72 27.27
C ILE A 502 -22.97 -19.18 27.46
N PRO A 503 -23.26 -19.59 28.68
CA PRO A 503 -23.64 -20.97 28.97
C PRO A 503 -25.01 -21.36 28.42
N GLU A 504 -25.87 -20.42 28.07
CA GLU A 504 -27.23 -20.65 27.57
C GLU A 504 -27.29 -21.11 26.12
N VAL A 505 -26.19 -21.04 25.40
CA VAL A 505 -26.10 -21.47 24.01
C VAL A 505 -25.26 -22.74 23.94
N LEU A 506 -25.80 -23.83 23.40
CA LEU A 506 -25.14 -25.13 23.25
C LEU A 506 -24.56 -25.66 24.59
N ASP A 507 -25.28 -25.46 25.68
CA ASP A 507 -24.89 -25.88 27.06
C ASP A 507 -23.51 -25.35 27.49
N GLY A 508 -23.11 -24.21 26.95
CA GLY A 508 -21.79 -23.62 27.23
C GLY A 508 -20.59 -24.37 26.66
N ASP A 509 -20.83 -25.33 25.77
CA ASP A 509 -19.77 -26.06 25.08
C ASP A 509 -19.02 -25.17 24.10
N SER A 510 -17.83 -24.74 24.49
CA SER A 510 -17.00 -23.79 23.72
C SER A 510 -16.64 -24.29 22.33
N GLU A 511 -16.39 -25.58 22.18
CA GLU A 511 -16.02 -26.18 20.89
C GLU A 511 -17.21 -26.16 19.93
N LYS A 512 -18.40 -26.54 20.41
CA LYS A 512 -19.63 -26.48 19.64
C LYS A 512 -20.00 -25.04 19.28
N GLN A 513 -19.84 -24.09 20.22
CA GLN A 513 -20.11 -22.68 19.96
C GLN A 513 -19.23 -22.10 18.85
N MET A 514 -17.91 -22.31 18.92
CA MET A 514 -16.98 -21.85 17.89
C MET A 514 -17.25 -22.51 16.53
N ALA A 515 -17.56 -23.79 16.55
CA ALA A 515 -17.90 -24.53 15.33
C ALA A 515 -19.25 -24.09 14.73
N ALA A 516 -20.27 -23.77 15.55
CA ALA A 516 -21.54 -23.22 15.09
C ALA A 516 -21.36 -21.86 14.39
N ILE A 517 -20.51 -20.97 14.98
CA ILE A 517 -20.13 -19.70 14.33
C ILE A 517 -19.50 -19.95 12.96
N TRP A 518 -18.55 -20.87 12.89
CA TRP A 518 -17.89 -21.22 11.63
C TRP A 518 -18.86 -21.81 10.62
N GLY A 519 -19.74 -22.70 11.02
CA GLY A 519 -20.77 -23.32 10.17
C GLY A 519 -21.73 -22.30 9.59
N PHE A 520 -22.18 -21.33 10.40
CA PHE A 520 -23.04 -20.24 9.92
C PHE A 520 -22.33 -19.37 8.89
N ILE A 521 -21.06 -19.00 9.13
CA ILE A 521 -20.27 -18.18 8.17
C ILE A 521 -20.13 -18.94 6.85
N ALA A 522 -19.79 -20.23 6.88
CA ALA A 522 -19.54 -21.03 5.68
C ALA A 522 -20.77 -21.28 4.82
N LYS A 523 -21.98 -21.17 5.38
CA LYS A 523 -23.25 -21.40 4.65
C LYS A 523 -23.84 -20.15 4.00
N GLU A 524 -23.30 -18.97 4.26
CA GLU A 524 -23.74 -17.66 3.71
C GLU A 524 -25.27 -17.40 3.85
N LYS A 525 -25.93 -17.93 4.88
CA LYS A 525 -27.38 -17.80 5.06
C LYS A 525 -27.77 -16.71 6.06
N GLY A 526 -27.95 -15.52 5.54
CA GLY A 526 -28.54 -14.43 6.30
C GLY A 526 -27.52 -13.58 7.05
N SER A 527 -28.01 -12.75 8.00
CA SER A 527 -27.20 -11.86 8.82
C SER A 527 -27.24 -12.32 10.28
N PRO A 528 -26.16 -12.07 11.07
CA PRO A 528 -26.20 -12.25 12.51
C PRO A 528 -27.33 -11.46 13.18
N GLU A 529 -27.78 -11.93 14.34
CA GLU A 529 -28.82 -11.24 15.12
C GLU A 529 -28.32 -9.88 15.65
N GLY A 530 -29.20 -8.89 15.57
CA GLY A 530 -28.91 -7.56 16.14
C GLY A 530 -28.24 -6.59 15.19
N PHE A 531 -27.87 -6.97 13.96
CA PHE A 531 -27.91 -5.97 12.93
C PHE A 531 -29.36 -5.49 12.87
N SER A 532 -29.60 -4.25 13.33
CA SER A 532 -30.87 -3.63 13.01
C SER A 532 -31.05 -3.81 11.51
N THR A 533 -32.13 -4.44 11.10
CA THR A 533 -32.61 -4.24 9.76
C THR A 533 -32.75 -2.72 9.65
N ARG A 534 -31.74 -2.05 9.03
CA ARG A 534 -31.86 -0.66 8.56
C ARG A 534 -33.02 -0.55 7.54
N GLY A 535 -34.02 -1.31 7.73
CA GLY A 535 -35.28 -1.40 7.04
C GLY A 535 -36.46 -0.94 7.89
N GLY A 536 -36.27 -0.74 9.18
CA GLY A 536 -37.23 -0.02 9.99
C GLY A 536 -37.03 1.48 9.78
N ARG A 537 -37.90 2.11 9.03
CA ARG A 537 -37.93 3.58 8.79
C ARG A 537 -38.14 4.43 10.05
N GLN A 538 -38.10 3.86 11.24
CA GLN A 538 -38.48 4.53 12.50
C GLN A 538 -37.55 5.66 12.94
N PHE A 539 -36.27 5.65 12.45
CA PHE A 539 -35.30 6.72 12.72
C PHE A 539 -35.03 7.57 11.49
N ASN A 540 -35.65 7.27 10.36
CA ASN A 540 -35.62 8.15 9.20
C ASN A 540 -36.48 9.39 9.51
N LEU A 541 -35.82 10.51 9.66
CA LEU A 541 -36.52 11.78 9.83
C LEU A 541 -37.20 12.14 8.51
N GLN A 542 -38.50 12.35 8.56
CA GLN A 542 -39.33 12.73 7.41
C GLN A 542 -39.95 14.09 7.67
N PRO A 543 -39.52 15.15 6.97
CA PRO A 543 -40.16 16.46 7.07
C PRO A 543 -41.51 16.41 6.35
N THR A 544 -42.64 16.48 7.10
CA THR A 544 -43.99 16.45 6.55
C THR A 544 -44.60 17.86 6.44
N ASP A 545 -44.81 18.51 7.57
CA ASP A 545 -45.56 19.79 7.65
C ASP A 545 -44.62 20.99 7.77
N ARG A 546 -43.46 20.80 8.35
CA ARG A 546 -42.43 21.83 8.55
C ARG A 546 -41.01 21.26 8.38
N PRO A 547 -40.04 22.14 8.15
CA PRO A 547 -38.65 21.70 8.10
C PRO A 547 -38.15 21.07 9.40
N ILE A 548 -37.30 20.06 9.27
CA ILE A 548 -36.56 19.48 10.38
C ILE A 548 -35.10 20.01 10.30
N VAL A 549 -34.65 20.62 11.41
CA VAL A 549 -33.23 21.05 11.53
C VAL A 549 -32.50 20.13 12.49
N GLN A 550 -31.51 19.41 12.00
CA GLN A 550 -30.73 18.43 12.76
C GLN A 550 -29.24 18.77 12.74
N ARG A 551 -28.65 18.92 13.93
CA ARG A 551 -27.17 18.98 14.06
C ARG A 551 -26.61 17.57 14.15
N THR A 552 -25.56 17.31 13.39
CA THR A 552 -24.97 15.98 13.34
C THR A 552 -23.54 16.02 12.79
N PHE A 553 -22.90 14.85 12.74
CA PHE A 553 -21.68 14.59 12.00
C PHE A 553 -22.06 14.06 10.62
N PHE A 554 -21.59 14.72 9.55
CA PHE A 554 -22.07 14.41 8.21
C PHE A 554 -20.92 14.33 7.20
N SER A 555 -20.93 13.31 6.36
CA SER A 555 -19.90 13.06 5.36
C SER A 555 -19.84 14.21 4.35
N GLY A 556 -18.63 14.68 4.04
CA GLY A 556 -18.41 15.84 3.17
C GLY A 556 -18.64 17.22 3.83
N VAL A 557 -19.12 17.25 5.08
CA VAL A 557 -19.33 18.49 5.87
C VAL A 557 -18.46 18.48 7.14
N GLY A 558 -18.43 17.37 7.87
CA GLY A 558 -17.68 17.24 9.10
C GLY A 558 -18.54 17.29 10.36
N THR A 559 -17.93 17.67 11.50
CA THR A 559 -18.54 17.62 12.84
C THR A 559 -19.46 18.81 13.17
N LYS A 560 -19.54 19.81 12.30
CA LYS A 560 -20.38 21.01 12.48
C LYS A 560 -21.50 21.10 11.44
N ALA A 561 -21.97 19.94 10.96
CA ALA A 561 -23.06 19.90 10.00
C ALA A 561 -24.40 20.29 10.63
N ILE A 562 -25.17 21.08 9.89
CA ILE A 562 -26.54 21.42 10.19
C ILE A 562 -27.38 21.00 9.00
N LEU A 563 -28.15 19.92 9.16
CA LEU A 563 -29.01 19.39 8.12
C LEU A 563 -30.37 20.08 8.20
N VAL A 564 -30.93 20.41 7.05
CA VAL A 564 -32.27 20.95 6.93
C VAL A 564 -33.07 20.09 5.97
N GLY A 565 -34.01 19.33 6.49
CA GLY A 565 -34.95 18.58 5.68
C GLY A 565 -36.19 19.44 5.45
N PHE A 566 -36.53 19.72 4.20
CA PHE A 566 -37.76 20.46 3.88
C PHE A 566 -38.88 19.49 3.46
N PRO A 567 -40.14 19.80 3.72
CA PRO A 567 -41.25 19.15 3.05
C PRO A 567 -41.09 19.22 1.53
N GLY A 568 -41.37 18.15 0.79
CA GLY A 568 -41.23 18.11 -0.67
C GLY A 568 -39.88 17.61 -1.18
N ASP A 569 -39.23 16.73 -0.42
CA ASP A 569 -38.09 15.89 -0.83
C ASP A 569 -36.79 16.62 -1.29
N ILE A 570 -36.59 17.87 -0.90
CA ILE A 570 -35.35 18.62 -1.11
C ILE A 570 -34.74 18.93 0.25
N HIS A 571 -33.45 18.65 0.38
CA HIS A 571 -32.76 18.77 1.66
C HIS A 571 -31.42 19.46 1.50
N LEU A 572 -30.90 20.06 2.57
CA LEU A 572 -29.67 20.85 2.60
C LEU A 572 -28.79 20.40 3.76
N ALA A 573 -27.50 20.30 3.54
CA ALA A 573 -26.47 20.30 4.57
C ALA A 573 -25.72 21.63 4.57
N TYR A 574 -25.71 22.30 5.71
CA TYR A 574 -24.98 23.54 5.95
C TYR A 574 -23.73 23.27 6.79
N ASP A 575 -22.59 23.77 6.37
CA ASP A 575 -21.33 23.69 7.10
C ASP A 575 -21.23 24.86 8.10
N GLY A 576 -21.57 24.61 9.36
CA GLY A 576 -21.43 25.59 10.42
C GLY A 576 -19.96 25.93 10.78
N GLY A 577 -19.00 25.18 10.31
CA GLY A 577 -17.57 25.52 10.45
C GLY A 577 -17.09 26.55 9.44
N ALA A 578 -17.48 26.37 8.19
CA ALA A 578 -17.10 27.26 7.07
C ALA A 578 -18.19 28.31 6.76
N ALA A 579 -19.30 28.31 7.46
CA ALA A 579 -20.44 29.21 7.29
C ALA A 579 -20.93 29.28 5.83
N ARG A 580 -21.27 28.11 5.26
CA ARG A 580 -21.71 27.99 3.87
C ARG A 580 -22.62 26.78 3.67
N PRO A 581 -23.47 26.77 2.63
CA PRO A 581 -24.08 25.52 2.20
C PRO A 581 -22.99 24.57 1.70
N ALA A 582 -23.15 23.28 1.99
CA ALA A 582 -22.18 22.25 1.60
C ALA A 582 -22.73 21.36 0.52
N MET A 583 -23.96 20.87 0.66
CA MET A 583 -24.62 20.03 -0.34
C MET A 583 -26.15 20.13 -0.25
N VAL A 584 -26.79 19.77 -1.35
CA VAL A 584 -28.25 19.58 -1.44
C VAL A 584 -28.55 18.25 -2.07
N TRP A 585 -29.66 17.62 -1.72
CA TRP A 585 -30.09 16.36 -2.31
C TRP A 585 -31.60 16.24 -2.36
N ARG A 586 -32.07 15.31 -3.19
CA ARG A 586 -33.50 14.96 -3.29
C ARG A 586 -33.75 13.56 -2.79
N GLY A 587 -34.95 13.28 -2.30
CA GLY A 587 -35.38 11.97 -1.82
C GLY A 587 -35.52 11.88 -0.30
N ALA A 588 -35.02 10.81 0.33
CA ALA A 588 -35.13 10.66 1.78
C ALA A 588 -34.13 11.60 2.52
N PHE A 589 -34.59 12.13 3.67
CA PHE A 589 -33.82 13.16 4.37
C PHE A 589 -32.61 12.58 5.11
N PHE A 590 -32.83 11.90 6.21
CA PHE A 590 -31.75 11.55 7.13
C PHE A 590 -32.15 10.42 8.08
N ASP A 591 -31.25 9.43 8.26
CA ASP A 591 -31.38 8.41 9.29
C ASP A 591 -30.66 8.91 10.57
N ALA A 592 -31.41 9.16 11.61
CA ALA A 592 -30.90 9.69 12.87
C ALA A 592 -30.31 8.60 13.79
N TYR A 593 -30.43 7.32 13.45
CA TYR A 593 -30.09 6.22 14.34
C TYR A 593 -28.64 6.30 14.86
N SER A 594 -27.67 6.43 13.98
CA SER A 594 -26.28 6.48 14.39
C SER A 594 -25.92 7.75 15.16
N THR A 595 -26.52 8.90 14.79
CA THR A 595 -26.35 10.16 15.53
C THR A 595 -26.87 10.06 16.97
N TRP A 596 -27.98 9.37 17.18
CA TRP A 596 -28.62 9.32 18.49
C TRP A 596 -28.14 8.18 19.37
N PHE A 597 -27.76 7.05 18.79
CA PHE A 597 -27.51 5.82 19.55
C PHE A 597 -26.08 5.29 19.45
N MET A 598 -25.25 5.76 18.50
CA MET A 598 -23.92 5.22 18.27
C MET A 598 -22.82 6.24 18.57
N ARG A 599 -21.94 5.92 19.50
CA ARG A 599 -20.93 6.85 20.04
C ARG A 599 -19.76 7.12 19.09
N MET A 600 -19.49 6.25 18.14
CA MET A 600 -18.35 6.32 17.19
C MET A 600 -18.76 5.87 15.78
N ALA A 601 -19.99 6.18 15.38
CA ALA A 601 -20.46 5.85 14.05
C ALA A 601 -19.66 6.60 12.97
N PRO A 602 -19.49 6.02 11.79
CA PRO A 602 -19.07 6.77 10.61
C PRO A 602 -20.02 7.95 10.38
N PHE A 603 -19.50 9.03 9.79
CA PHE A 603 -20.35 10.16 9.45
C PHE A 603 -21.44 9.72 8.49
N GLU A 604 -22.69 10.06 8.83
CA GLU A 604 -23.84 9.76 8.00
C GLU A 604 -23.72 10.43 6.63
N LYS A 605 -24.42 9.88 5.66
CA LYS A 605 -24.48 10.38 4.28
C LYS A 605 -25.90 10.75 3.92
N PRO A 606 -26.12 11.54 2.85
CA PRO A 606 -27.44 11.69 2.27
C PRO A 606 -28.07 10.32 1.98
N LEU A 607 -29.36 10.17 2.27
CA LEU A 607 -30.13 8.97 1.90
C LEU A 607 -30.63 9.07 0.45
N SER A 608 -29.73 9.44 -0.47
CA SER A 608 -30.00 9.63 -1.88
C SER A 608 -28.73 9.49 -2.71
N GLU A 609 -28.87 9.13 -3.98
CA GLU A 609 -27.80 9.19 -4.98
C GLU A 609 -27.80 10.52 -5.73
N GLU A 610 -28.89 11.28 -5.70
CA GLU A 610 -29.03 12.62 -6.31
C GLU A 610 -28.50 13.71 -5.37
N VAL A 611 -27.17 13.78 -5.24
CA VAL A 611 -26.48 14.73 -4.34
C VAL A 611 -25.66 15.73 -5.13
N GLU A 612 -25.92 17.01 -4.88
CA GLU A 612 -25.21 18.12 -5.50
C GLU A 612 -24.38 18.89 -4.47
N VAL A 613 -23.09 19.08 -4.74
CA VAL A 613 -22.14 19.69 -3.82
C VAL A 613 -21.86 21.14 -4.20
N PHE A 614 -21.95 22.04 -3.20
CA PHE A 614 -21.53 23.43 -3.37
C PHE A 614 -20.01 23.54 -3.36
N PRO A 615 -19.41 24.21 -4.33
CA PRO A 615 -17.99 24.55 -4.28
C PRO A 615 -17.67 25.39 -3.03
N LYS A 616 -16.42 25.34 -2.59
CA LYS A 616 -15.95 26.19 -1.48
C LYS A 616 -16.08 27.67 -1.86
N VAL A 617 -16.45 28.49 -0.90
CA VAL A 617 -16.47 29.95 -1.05
C VAL A 617 -15.11 30.47 -0.64
N GLU A 618 -14.48 31.29 -1.48
CA GLU A 618 -13.23 31.95 -1.16
C GLU A 618 -13.46 33.15 -0.21
N GLY A 619 -12.63 33.27 0.79
CA GLY A 619 -12.70 34.32 1.82
C GLY A 619 -13.11 33.79 3.18
N GLU A 620 -12.82 34.59 4.21
CA GLU A 620 -13.11 34.22 5.59
C GLU A 620 -14.57 34.50 5.94
N ARG A 621 -15.24 33.47 6.45
CA ARG A 621 -16.59 33.55 7.01
C ARG A 621 -16.60 33.02 8.44
N ARG A 622 -17.35 33.67 9.29
CA ARG A 622 -17.53 33.25 10.68
C ARG A 622 -19.00 33.01 10.99
N PHE A 623 -19.35 31.77 11.23
CA PHE A 623 -20.72 31.39 11.60
C PHE A 623 -21.13 32.03 12.94
N ARG A 624 -22.36 32.58 13.00
CA ARG A 624 -22.95 33.25 14.17
C ARG A 624 -24.16 32.54 14.74
N GLY A 625 -24.64 31.51 14.08
CA GLY A 625 -25.82 30.77 14.46
C GLY A 625 -26.88 30.75 13.39
N TYR A 626 -28.08 30.34 13.75
CA TYR A 626 -29.27 30.45 12.92
C TYR A 626 -30.50 30.78 13.79
N GLU A 627 -31.45 31.39 13.16
CA GLU A 627 -32.78 31.72 13.73
C GLU A 627 -33.82 30.88 13.00
N LEU A 628 -34.85 30.40 13.73
CA LEU A 628 -35.98 29.71 13.14
C LEU A 628 -37.15 30.69 13.11
N ASP A 629 -37.93 30.71 12.02
CA ASP A 629 -39.21 31.41 11.99
C ASP A 629 -40.34 30.54 12.59
N GLU A 630 -41.54 31.06 12.58
CA GLU A 630 -42.76 30.37 13.10
C GLU A 630 -43.03 29.03 12.39
N GLN A 631 -42.62 28.91 11.13
CA GLN A 631 -42.76 27.70 10.33
C GLN A 631 -41.57 26.75 10.50
N GLY A 632 -40.53 27.10 11.30
CA GLY A 632 -39.34 26.32 11.56
C GLY A 632 -38.28 26.40 10.44
N VAL A 633 -38.39 27.34 9.52
CA VAL A 633 -37.41 27.55 8.45
C VAL A 633 -36.20 28.28 8.99
N PRO A 634 -34.95 27.74 8.84
CA PRO A 634 -33.75 28.38 9.36
C PRO A 634 -33.30 29.55 8.49
N THR A 635 -32.86 30.62 9.16
CA THR A 635 -32.04 31.69 8.58
C THR A 635 -30.69 31.64 9.22
N PHE A 636 -29.65 31.27 8.46
CA PHE A 636 -28.26 31.21 8.93
C PHE A 636 -27.65 32.61 8.99
N LEU A 637 -26.85 32.88 10.01
CA LEU A 637 -26.18 34.14 10.24
C LEU A 637 -24.69 33.96 10.18
N PHE A 638 -24.01 34.76 9.38
CA PHE A 638 -22.55 34.74 9.35
C PHE A 638 -21.94 36.13 9.12
N LEU A 639 -20.68 36.29 9.57
CA LEU A 639 -19.89 37.46 9.27
C LEU A 639 -19.07 37.20 8.01
N GLU A 640 -19.10 38.16 7.09
CA GLU A 640 -18.24 38.22 5.91
C GLU A 640 -17.75 39.65 5.72
N SER A 641 -16.46 39.88 5.69
CA SER A 641 -15.86 41.23 5.57
C SER A 641 -16.42 42.22 6.61
N GLY A 642 -16.54 41.77 7.87
CA GLY A 642 -16.98 42.60 9.00
C GLY A 642 -18.50 42.88 9.08
N ARG A 643 -19.32 42.39 8.17
CA ARG A 643 -20.76 42.56 8.16
C ARG A 643 -21.50 41.25 8.42
N VAL A 644 -22.70 41.39 8.98
CA VAL A 644 -23.64 40.27 9.16
C VAL A 644 -24.40 40.05 7.86
N VAL A 645 -24.35 38.81 7.37
CA VAL A 645 -25.16 38.30 6.25
C VAL A 645 -26.16 37.32 6.83
N ARG A 646 -27.42 37.44 6.40
CA ARG A 646 -28.52 36.52 6.70
C ARG A 646 -28.80 35.69 5.48
N GLU A 647 -28.75 34.36 5.61
CA GLU A 647 -28.89 33.40 4.52
C GLU A 647 -30.01 32.41 4.85
N ARG A 648 -31.04 32.41 4.05
CA ARG A 648 -32.22 31.59 4.23
C ARG A 648 -32.42 30.65 3.05
N PHE A 649 -32.83 29.44 3.35
CA PHE A 649 -33.21 28.44 2.34
C PHE A 649 -34.69 28.07 2.54
N GLU A 650 -35.42 27.95 1.45
CA GLU A 650 -36.81 27.52 1.44
C GLU A 650 -37.13 26.72 0.17
N VAL A 651 -38.03 25.77 0.28
CA VAL A 651 -38.52 25.02 -0.87
C VAL A 651 -39.88 25.56 -1.27
N LYS A 652 -40.01 25.95 -2.53
CA LYS A 652 -41.25 26.48 -3.09
C LYS A 652 -41.45 25.98 -4.52
N GLY A 653 -42.63 25.37 -4.76
CA GLY A 653 -42.95 24.85 -6.11
C GLY A 653 -41.91 23.86 -6.64
N GLY A 654 -41.43 22.93 -5.80
CA GLY A 654 -40.44 21.91 -6.19
C GLY A 654 -39.01 22.42 -6.50
N SER A 655 -38.72 23.68 -6.13
CA SER A 655 -37.42 24.31 -6.34
C SER A 655 -36.85 24.80 -5.00
N LEU A 656 -35.54 24.68 -4.83
CA LEU A 656 -34.86 25.28 -3.70
C LEU A 656 -34.57 26.74 -4.00
N ARG A 657 -34.93 27.61 -3.05
CA ARG A 657 -34.66 29.04 -3.09
C ARG A 657 -33.72 29.43 -1.98
N ARG A 658 -32.64 30.14 -2.31
CA ARG A 658 -31.66 30.70 -1.39
C ARG A 658 -31.74 32.21 -1.41
N VAL A 659 -31.93 32.81 -0.25
CA VAL A 659 -32.05 34.27 -0.11
C VAL A 659 -30.98 34.78 0.83
N LEU A 660 -30.10 35.64 0.32
CA LEU A 660 -29.12 36.38 1.14
C LEU A 660 -29.60 37.81 1.31
N SER A 661 -29.43 38.36 2.51
CA SER A 661 -29.69 39.78 2.80
C SER A 661 -28.60 40.34 3.74
N TRP A 662 -28.28 41.62 3.53
CA TRP A 662 -27.23 42.31 4.28
C TRP A 662 -27.58 43.82 4.39
N LYS A 663 -26.99 44.53 5.34
CA LYS A 663 -27.34 45.96 5.56
C LYS A 663 -26.61 46.92 4.64
N LYS A 664 -25.26 46.75 4.44
CA LYS A 664 -24.42 47.63 3.64
C LYS A 664 -23.24 46.85 3.03
N GLY A 665 -22.64 47.31 1.95
CA GLY A 665 -21.44 46.78 1.29
C GLY A 665 -21.73 45.97 0.03
N SER A 666 -20.68 45.33 -0.52
CA SER A 666 -20.73 44.54 -1.76
C SER A 666 -21.59 43.28 -1.59
N THR A 667 -22.08 42.70 -2.69
CA THR A 667 -22.81 41.42 -2.65
C THR A 667 -21.94 40.32 -2.01
N PRO A 668 -22.53 39.50 -1.11
CA PRO A 668 -21.82 38.34 -0.57
C PRO A 668 -21.40 37.38 -1.68
N LYS A 669 -20.27 36.73 -1.56
CA LYS A 669 -19.84 35.73 -2.52
C LYS A 669 -20.75 34.50 -2.44
N VAL A 670 -21.19 33.97 -3.56
CA VAL A 670 -21.99 32.74 -3.63
C VAL A 670 -21.36 31.74 -4.59
N THR A 671 -21.60 30.48 -4.33
CA THR A 671 -21.21 29.37 -5.22
C THR A 671 -22.44 28.52 -5.48
N HIS A 672 -22.45 27.81 -6.61
CA HIS A 672 -23.58 26.99 -7.03
C HIS A 672 -23.10 25.57 -7.37
N PRO A 673 -23.90 24.54 -7.06
CA PRO A 673 -23.63 23.18 -7.50
C PRO A 673 -23.67 23.06 -9.03
N LYS A 674 -22.95 22.12 -9.61
CA LYS A 674 -22.83 21.95 -11.06
C LYS A 674 -24.06 21.30 -11.72
N GLY A 675 -24.74 20.38 -11.02
CA GLY A 675 -25.88 19.62 -11.53
C GLY A 675 -27.23 20.36 -11.43
N VAL A 676 -27.23 21.61 -10.95
CA VAL A 676 -28.42 22.46 -10.89
C VAL A 676 -28.27 23.71 -11.74
N GLU A 677 -29.36 24.19 -12.28
CA GLU A 677 -29.44 25.52 -12.88
C GLU A 677 -29.67 26.54 -11.77
N ALA A 678 -28.84 27.57 -11.68
CA ALA A 678 -28.96 28.64 -10.69
C ALA A 678 -29.40 29.93 -11.39
N ILE A 679 -30.55 30.46 -11.03
CA ILE A 679 -31.10 31.72 -11.55
C ILE A 679 -31.00 32.76 -10.43
N GLU A 680 -30.21 33.79 -10.66
CA GLU A 680 -29.98 34.89 -9.69
C GLU A 680 -30.84 36.11 -10.02
N GLU A 681 -31.49 36.62 -8.96
CA GLU A 681 -32.22 37.90 -8.97
C GLU A 681 -31.65 38.78 -7.87
N ARG A 682 -31.35 40.01 -8.18
CA ARG A 682 -30.73 40.97 -7.25
C ARG A 682 -31.54 42.22 -7.15
N GLU A 683 -31.87 42.57 -5.91
CA GLU A 683 -32.60 43.81 -5.56
C GLU A 683 -31.90 44.45 -4.33
N ASN A 684 -31.35 45.66 -4.51
CA ASN A 684 -30.67 46.39 -3.42
C ASN A 684 -29.68 45.49 -2.65
N ASN A 685 -29.89 45.29 -1.35
CA ASN A 685 -29.10 44.47 -0.44
C ASN A 685 -29.66 43.05 -0.25
N ARG A 686 -30.29 42.52 -1.28
CA ARG A 686 -30.86 41.18 -1.32
C ARG A 686 -30.45 40.46 -2.60
N LEU A 687 -29.97 39.20 -2.45
CA LEU A 687 -29.71 38.28 -3.54
C LEU A 687 -30.62 37.07 -3.35
N THR A 688 -31.39 36.75 -4.36
CA THR A 688 -32.23 35.55 -4.41
C THR A 688 -31.69 34.63 -5.49
N VAL A 689 -31.47 33.36 -5.16
CA VAL A 689 -31.03 32.33 -6.11
C VAL A 689 -32.06 31.21 -6.12
N LYS A 690 -32.58 30.89 -7.28
CA LYS A 690 -33.51 29.77 -7.48
C LYS A 690 -32.77 28.63 -8.13
N TYR A 691 -32.75 27.44 -7.52
CA TYR A 691 -32.12 26.25 -8.01
C TYR A 691 -33.14 25.30 -8.62
N ARG A 692 -32.88 24.85 -9.85
CA ARG A 692 -33.62 23.80 -10.54
C ARG A 692 -32.71 22.66 -10.88
N TRP A 693 -33.12 21.43 -10.57
CA TRP A 693 -32.39 20.24 -11.02
C TRP A 693 -32.50 20.13 -12.54
N LYS A 694 -31.38 19.80 -13.19
CA LYS A 694 -31.30 19.62 -14.64
C LYS A 694 -31.92 18.31 -15.06
#